data_a42e1a284e85a1eeef6332caab429fda
#
_entry.id   a42e1a284e85a1eeef6332caab429fda
#
_cell.length_a   1.000
_cell.length_b   1.000
_cell.length_c   1.000
_cell.angle_alpha   90.00
_cell.angle_beta   90.00
_cell.angle_gamma   90.00
#
_symmetry.space_group_name_H-M   'P 1'
#
loop_
_entity.id
_entity.type
_entity.pdbx_description
1 polymer ?
#
loop_
_entity_poly.entity_id
_entity_poly.type
_entity_poly.pdbx_seq_one_letter_code
_entity_poly.pdbx_strand_id
1 'polypeptide(L)'
;MALTLFLAATPCGARVLVFGESQFPRSGGAPSISAGKLVSKLVESGVEAIAVDATALESPSLLEDAASSVIVLATGNAFPKAAFANLQAFHRRGGSFVLTGVPFTHPCERKDGKWTDLGHANFFAHREDGIGTGGFRSAEAGQKWTVSVPESPLSISAHWCSEKDGRTQWLDVGSMDSRDEVIPLIKIVGWDQATYPGAALIRHRCGMFSGACDVWLGHMIGGDDEKDVFVAAQLLIRGVLWCLHEKQQISSDIFASKLASLGKMALPGPLPGGLVAVESPRPWGDSFVPKSKAPARELTAVSLSKLNSDERVALTCLQGLTCRTEPQIWLINTETDRFWLDWHQKQGHVDGFRDEPNWAGLFEKYRGVIKGAVIADKSLYRGDLLAVNVAACEDWIVATPELAKALGLAIRMDLRGRFQTYADGLDWLWATYKDRFNHHICDYMHPGRLKNGNFAYAYQWKAPMVWICGQEDESNIGADRGAEKREVAKIFSEMPVNIPVFGFPAAGEGVGIGEPPGVALASRYGKGLVCTDHMLNAGVMSGVKLDELKQPEQPPAPPLDEQKIYVALVMSDGDNQNAWHLFFRRYFESPGHGKFPLAFGIGPAIRELQPGLAQWYYQHAAPTTEFIADVSGAGYMQPDHWGEAYTNRPEVLSGFLKWTGKLLPPMGLKTVRTVHGEDPFLREYAKALPFCHSLFADMGRYSGHHGYSNLTYDLPDQPRGMPIFRAMTTWRNFGTGFLGEIREQVGTNRPAFVNGFVHCWTFHEKDVQRIVENAGPDIVFVTPTQLAALYKQARRKGDQEAEIKRKP
;
A
#
# COMPACT_ATOMS: atom_id res chain seq x y z
N MET A 1 16.67 20.32 31.75
CA MET A 1 16.23 21.73 31.90
C MET A 1 14.94 21.83 31.11
N ALA A 2 13.80 21.79 31.80
CA ALA A 2 12.49 21.76 31.18
C ALA A 2 12.19 23.13 30.56
N LEU A 3 12.02 23.17 29.26
CA LEU A 3 11.56 24.35 28.54
C LEU A 3 10.04 24.40 28.70
N THR A 4 9.57 25.14 29.72
CA THR A 4 8.17 25.46 29.88
C THR A 4 7.81 26.45 28.77
N LEU A 5 7.25 25.96 27.68
CA LEU A 5 6.55 26.80 26.71
C LEU A 5 5.36 27.45 27.45
N PHE A 6 5.42 28.72 27.67
CA PHE A 6 4.26 29.54 28.01
C PHE A 6 3.29 29.51 26.82
N LEU A 7 2.39 28.55 26.81
CA LEU A 7 1.16 28.62 26.04
C LEU A 7 0.35 29.79 26.64
N ALA A 8 0.25 30.87 25.87
CA ALA A 8 -0.77 31.88 26.15
C ALA A 8 -2.13 31.17 26.03
N ALA A 9 -2.67 30.74 27.16
CA ALA A 9 -3.98 30.12 27.24
C ALA A 9 -5.00 31.09 26.61
N THR A 10 -5.81 30.57 25.70
CA THR A 10 -7.05 31.23 25.29
C THR A 10 -7.82 31.58 26.55
N PRO A 11 -8.35 32.82 26.70
CA PRO A 11 -8.99 33.24 27.94
C PRO A 11 -10.34 32.56 28.24
N CYS A 12 -10.71 31.54 27.55
CA CYS A 12 -11.94 30.80 27.79
C CYS A 12 -11.66 29.32 27.42
N GLY A 13 -11.83 28.43 28.36
CA GLY A 13 -11.52 27.00 28.24
C GLY A 13 -12.41 26.25 27.26
N ALA A 14 -12.45 26.72 26.04
CA ALA A 14 -13.18 26.10 24.93
C ALA A 14 -12.38 24.93 24.33
N ARG A 15 -12.96 23.74 24.36
CA ARG A 15 -12.35 22.50 23.87
C ARG A 15 -13.00 22.04 22.59
N VAL A 16 -12.18 21.65 21.62
CA VAL A 16 -12.57 21.03 20.36
C VAL A 16 -12.39 19.53 20.47
N LEU A 17 -13.45 18.78 20.15
CA LEU A 17 -13.42 17.31 20.10
C LEU A 17 -13.23 16.87 18.67
N VAL A 18 -12.20 16.11 18.38
CA VAL A 18 -11.93 15.58 17.03
C VAL A 18 -12.16 14.08 17.05
N PHE A 19 -13.22 13.63 16.37
CA PHE A 19 -13.54 12.21 16.31
C PHE A 19 -12.52 11.46 15.47
N GLY A 20 -11.99 10.38 16.03
CA GLY A 20 -11.14 9.43 15.31
C GLY A 20 -11.06 8.12 16.05
N GLU A 21 -11.26 7.04 15.31
CA GLU A 21 -11.19 5.68 15.81
C GLU A 21 -10.48 4.77 14.81
N SER A 22 -9.66 3.85 15.32
CA SER A 22 -8.95 2.86 14.49
C SER A 22 -9.96 1.97 13.76
N GLN A 23 -9.72 1.76 12.46
CA GLN A 23 -10.56 0.93 11.59
C GLN A 23 -12.04 1.41 11.48
N PHE A 24 -12.33 2.64 11.85
CA PHE A 24 -13.66 3.20 11.65
C PHE A 24 -13.94 3.39 10.15
N PRO A 25 -15.13 2.96 9.65
CA PRO A 25 -15.49 3.14 8.24
C PRO A 25 -15.42 4.62 7.83
N ARG A 26 -14.86 4.86 6.67
CA ARG A 26 -14.81 6.17 6.03
C ARG A 26 -15.50 6.07 4.69
N SER A 27 -16.39 6.98 4.40
CA SER A 27 -17.18 6.95 3.17
C SER A 27 -17.46 8.36 2.67
N GLY A 28 -17.66 8.49 1.38
CA GLY A 28 -18.21 9.68 0.73
C GLY A 28 -17.68 11.05 1.20
N GLY A 29 -16.48 11.46 0.80
CA GLY A 29 -15.93 12.78 1.14
C GLY A 29 -15.16 12.85 2.47
N ALA A 30 -14.76 11.71 3.02
CA ALA A 30 -13.85 11.68 4.16
C ALA A 30 -12.44 12.12 3.73
N PRO A 31 -11.83 13.14 4.38
CA PRO A 31 -10.47 13.54 4.07
C PRO A 31 -9.45 12.55 4.62
N SER A 32 -8.32 12.40 3.95
CA SER A 32 -7.21 11.55 4.38
C SER A 32 -6.34 12.21 5.46
N ILE A 33 -6.95 12.75 6.49
CA ILE A 33 -6.26 13.29 7.68
C ILE A 33 -6.69 12.52 8.93
N SER A 34 -5.73 12.09 9.75
CA SER A 34 -6.06 11.45 11.02
C SER A 34 -6.53 12.47 12.08
N ALA A 35 -7.31 12.01 13.05
CA ALA A 35 -7.74 12.85 14.16
C ALA A 35 -6.53 13.37 14.96
N GLY A 36 -5.52 12.53 15.20
CA GLY A 36 -4.29 12.92 15.89
C GLY A 36 -3.54 14.04 15.17
N LYS A 37 -3.36 13.94 13.85
CA LYS A 37 -2.72 15.00 13.05
C LYS A 37 -3.53 16.30 13.06
N LEU A 38 -4.85 16.20 12.97
CA LEU A 38 -5.72 17.38 13.02
C LEU A 38 -5.66 18.04 14.40
N VAL A 39 -5.67 17.27 15.49
CA VAL A 39 -5.47 17.77 16.86
C VAL A 39 -4.13 18.48 16.99
N SER A 40 -3.03 17.88 16.52
CA SER A 40 -1.71 18.52 16.54
C SER A 40 -1.72 19.87 15.83
N LYS A 41 -2.33 19.95 14.64
CA LYS A 41 -2.43 21.19 13.88
C LYS A 41 -3.33 22.25 14.55
N LEU A 42 -4.40 21.84 15.21
CA LEU A 42 -5.23 22.73 16.00
C LEU A 42 -4.47 23.28 17.22
N VAL A 43 -3.73 22.43 17.93
CA VAL A 43 -2.89 22.82 19.07
C VAL A 43 -1.76 23.75 18.62
N GLU A 44 -1.06 23.47 17.53
CA GLU A 44 -0.07 24.37 16.89
C GLU A 44 -0.68 25.74 16.56
N SER A 45 -1.97 25.75 16.19
CA SER A 45 -2.71 26.99 15.93
C SER A 45 -3.25 27.65 17.22
N GLY A 46 -2.87 27.12 18.42
CA GLY A 46 -3.28 27.65 19.72
C GLY A 46 -4.76 27.39 20.05
N VAL A 47 -5.32 26.27 19.60
CA VAL A 47 -6.69 25.79 19.91
C VAL A 47 -6.57 24.58 20.83
N GLU A 48 -7.30 24.57 21.95
CA GLU A 48 -7.40 23.39 22.79
C GLU A 48 -8.23 22.32 22.07
N ALA A 49 -7.61 21.23 21.69
CA ALA A 49 -8.26 20.14 20.98
C ALA A 49 -7.82 18.78 21.51
N ILE A 50 -8.75 17.82 21.53
CA ILE A 50 -8.47 16.42 21.90
C ILE A 50 -9.07 15.46 20.87
N ALA A 51 -8.39 14.35 20.62
CA ALA A 51 -8.95 13.24 19.88
C ALA A 51 -9.90 12.44 20.79
N VAL A 52 -11.05 12.05 20.25
CA VAL A 52 -12.06 11.26 20.97
C VAL A 52 -12.48 10.07 20.12
N ASP A 53 -12.69 8.92 20.76
CA ASP A 53 -13.22 7.70 20.14
C ASP A 53 -14.75 7.63 20.22
N ALA A 54 -15.33 6.57 19.67
CA ALA A 54 -16.78 6.35 19.70
C ALA A 54 -17.29 6.20 21.15
N THR A 55 -16.54 5.53 22.02
CA THR A 55 -16.92 5.33 23.42
C THR A 55 -17.03 6.66 24.16
N ALA A 56 -16.16 7.59 23.88
CA ALA A 56 -16.21 8.94 24.44
C ALA A 56 -17.44 9.72 23.95
N LEU A 57 -17.83 9.59 22.67
CA LEU A 57 -19.04 10.20 22.12
C LEU A 57 -20.35 9.53 22.59
N GLU A 58 -20.29 8.24 22.93
CA GLU A 58 -21.39 7.51 23.53
C GLU A 58 -21.65 7.89 25.00
N SER A 59 -20.66 8.52 25.65
CA SER A 59 -20.81 9.03 27.02
C SER A 59 -21.32 10.47 27.00
N PRO A 60 -22.46 10.79 27.65
CA PRO A 60 -22.98 12.14 27.65
C PRO A 60 -22.10 13.14 28.40
N SER A 61 -21.32 12.69 29.41
CA SER A 61 -20.56 13.57 30.30
C SER A 61 -19.55 14.46 29.55
N LEU A 62 -18.87 13.97 28.55
CA LEU A 62 -17.91 14.75 27.76
C LEU A 62 -18.61 15.79 26.87
N LEU A 63 -19.74 15.41 26.29
CA LEU A 63 -20.51 16.31 25.42
C LEU A 63 -21.30 17.34 26.22
N GLU A 64 -21.67 17.06 27.47
CA GLU A 64 -22.35 17.97 28.38
C GLU A 64 -21.40 18.97 29.08
N ASP A 65 -20.09 18.73 29.01
CA ASP A 65 -19.10 19.69 29.51
C ASP A 65 -19.23 21.02 28.75
N ALA A 66 -19.41 22.10 29.50
CA ALA A 66 -19.55 23.45 28.93
C ALA A 66 -18.31 23.91 28.14
N ALA A 67 -17.14 23.32 28.39
CA ALA A 67 -15.94 23.54 27.60
C ALA A 67 -16.02 22.92 26.21
N SER A 68 -16.78 21.83 26.02
CA SER A 68 -16.92 21.15 24.73
C SER A 68 -17.86 21.96 23.82
N SER A 69 -17.31 22.66 22.84
CA SER A 69 -18.01 23.62 22.02
C SER A 69 -18.15 23.24 20.56
N VAL A 70 -17.18 22.50 20.04
CA VAL A 70 -17.10 22.09 18.63
C VAL A 70 -16.72 20.63 18.54
N ILE A 71 -17.45 19.87 17.70
CA ILE A 71 -17.09 18.49 17.34
C ILE A 71 -16.71 18.45 15.85
N VAL A 72 -15.56 17.90 15.54
CA VAL A 72 -15.12 17.64 14.17
C VAL A 72 -15.39 16.18 13.83
N LEU A 73 -16.23 15.93 12.83
CA LEU A 73 -16.51 14.61 12.24
C LEU A 73 -16.00 14.59 10.80
N ALA A 74 -14.74 14.22 10.65
CA ALA A 74 -14.05 14.17 9.36
C ALA A 74 -14.10 12.75 8.71
N THR A 75 -15.17 12.00 8.97
CA THR A 75 -15.37 10.63 8.50
C THR A 75 -16.27 10.52 7.26
N GLY A 76 -16.58 11.65 6.64
CA GLY A 76 -17.49 11.71 5.50
C GLY A 76 -18.92 11.36 5.90
N ASN A 77 -19.51 10.40 5.20
CA ASN A 77 -20.89 9.98 5.46
C ASN A 77 -21.04 9.14 6.75
N ALA A 78 -19.95 8.55 7.24
CA ALA A 78 -19.97 7.59 8.35
C ALA A 78 -19.99 8.25 9.73
N PHE A 79 -20.72 7.66 10.66
CA PHE A 79 -20.77 8.11 12.06
C PHE A 79 -21.08 6.94 13.01
N PRO A 80 -20.63 7.00 14.29
CA PRO A 80 -20.95 5.97 15.27
C PRO A 80 -22.43 6.06 15.67
N LYS A 81 -23.23 5.05 15.30
CA LYS A 81 -24.69 5.03 15.49
C LYS A 81 -25.10 5.17 16.96
N ALA A 82 -24.38 4.51 17.86
CA ALA A 82 -24.69 4.56 19.30
C ALA A 82 -24.51 5.96 19.91
N ALA A 83 -23.62 6.78 19.33
CA ALA A 83 -23.39 8.15 19.77
C ALA A 83 -24.45 9.16 19.27
N PHE A 84 -25.32 8.76 18.33
CA PHE A 84 -26.22 9.69 17.65
C PHE A 84 -27.10 10.53 18.59
N ALA A 85 -27.71 9.92 19.59
CA ALA A 85 -28.56 10.63 20.56
C ALA A 85 -27.80 11.71 21.33
N ASN A 86 -26.56 11.45 21.70
CA ASN A 86 -25.72 12.40 22.41
C ASN A 86 -25.23 13.53 21.47
N LEU A 87 -24.89 13.20 20.23
CA LEU A 87 -24.55 14.21 19.20
C LEU A 87 -25.74 15.13 18.92
N GLN A 88 -26.95 14.57 18.84
CA GLN A 88 -28.17 15.35 18.66
C GLN A 88 -28.43 16.25 19.88
N ALA A 89 -28.30 15.73 21.11
CA ALA A 89 -28.44 16.50 22.32
C ALA A 89 -27.39 17.63 22.43
N PHE A 90 -26.14 17.36 22.01
CA PHE A 90 -25.07 18.35 21.92
C PHE A 90 -25.46 19.49 20.96
N HIS A 91 -25.96 19.16 19.76
CA HIS A 91 -26.39 20.15 18.78
C HIS A 91 -27.59 20.99 19.28
N ARG A 92 -28.57 20.35 19.92
CA ARG A 92 -29.72 21.03 20.53
C ARG A 92 -29.34 22.02 21.65
N ARG A 93 -28.21 21.81 22.28
CA ARG A 93 -27.66 22.78 23.26
C ARG A 93 -26.81 23.89 22.64
N GLY A 94 -26.84 24.00 21.32
CA GLY A 94 -26.07 24.99 20.56
C GLY A 94 -24.63 24.55 20.30
N GLY A 95 -24.27 23.28 20.51
CA GLY A 95 -22.99 22.72 20.10
C GLY A 95 -22.81 22.80 18.58
N SER A 96 -21.59 22.96 18.10
CA SER A 96 -21.28 23.18 16.70
C SER A 96 -20.58 21.98 16.09
N PHE A 97 -20.83 21.72 14.81
CA PHE A 97 -20.16 20.67 14.04
C PHE A 97 -19.27 21.23 12.94
N VAL A 98 -18.15 20.56 12.69
CA VAL A 98 -17.37 20.66 11.45
C VAL A 98 -17.46 19.31 10.76
N LEU A 99 -18.16 19.26 9.64
CA LEU A 99 -18.64 18.04 8.97
C LEU A 99 -18.07 17.92 7.59
N THR A 100 -17.88 16.69 7.12
CA THR A 100 -17.45 16.36 5.75
C THR A 100 -18.43 15.39 5.09
N GLY A 101 -18.42 15.31 3.77
CA GLY A 101 -19.28 14.39 3.00
C GLY A 101 -20.78 14.71 3.13
N VAL A 102 -21.62 13.69 3.08
CA VAL A 102 -23.05 13.77 3.45
C VAL A 102 -23.21 13.20 4.86
N PRO A 103 -23.08 14.03 5.89
CA PRO A 103 -22.92 13.55 7.26
C PRO A 103 -24.19 12.82 7.74
N PHE A 104 -24.02 11.92 8.68
CA PHE A 104 -25.11 11.17 9.32
C PHE A 104 -25.97 10.32 8.37
N THR A 105 -25.38 9.80 7.30
CA THR A 105 -26.10 8.91 6.36
C THR A 105 -25.60 7.47 6.34
N HIS A 106 -24.44 7.19 6.96
CA HIS A 106 -23.90 5.83 7.07
C HIS A 106 -23.63 5.49 8.54
N PRO A 107 -24.68 5.02 9.28
CA PRO A 107 -24.53 4.60 10.66
C PRO A 107 -23.60 3.39 10.75
N CYS A 108 -22.62 3.45 11.66
CA CYS A 108 -21.67 2.37 11.89
C CYS A 108 -21.87 1.77 13.27
N GLU A 109 -21.80 0.44 13.35
CA GLU A 109 -21.87 -0.31 14.59
C GLU A 109 -20.61 -1.14 14.80
N ARG A 110 -20.22 -1.31 16.07
CA ARG A 110 -19.11 -2.18 16.47
C ARG A 110 -19.64 -3.52 16.94
N LYS A 111 -19.26 -4.60 16.23
CA LYS A 111 -19.62 -5.96 16.60
C LYS A 111 -18.36 -6.83 16.62
N ASP A 112 -18.17 -7.59 17.71
CA ASP A 112 -16.99 -8.46 17.89
C ASP A 112 -15.64 -7.73 17.65
N GLY A 113 -15.56 -6.47 18.10
CA GLY A 113 -14.38 -5.62 17.94
C GLY A 113 -14.15 -5.02 16.55
N LYS A 114 -15.03 -5.31 15.58
CA LYS A 114 -14.94 -4.78 14.20
C LYS A 114 -16.06 -3.78 13.93
N TRP A 115 -15.72 -2.71 13.23
CA TRP A 115 -16.69 -1.75 12.74
C TRP A 115 -17.35 -2.23 11.46
N THR A 116 -18.65 -1.99 11.34
CA THR A 116 -19.46 -2.30 10.15
C THR A 116 -20.32 -1.11 9.79
N ASP A 117 -20.24 -0.66 8.55
CA ASP A 117 -21.17 0.30 7.96
C ASP A 117 -22.48 -0.40 7.63
N LEU A 118 -23.59 0.09 8.17
CA LEU A 118 -24.91 -0.49 7.99
C LEU A 118 -25.62 -0.05 6.68
N GLY A 119 -24.93 0.75 5.86
CA GLY A 119 -25.47 1.31 4.64
C GLY A 119 -26.27 2.60 4.86
N HIS A 120 -26.84 3.11 3.78
CA HIS A 120 -27.49 4.43 3.76
C HIS A 120 -28.75 4.48 4.64
N ALA A 121 -28.78 5.45 5.57
CA ALA A 121 -29.94 5.81 6.36
C ALA A 121 -29.88 7.29 6.76
N ASN A 122 -30.96 8.05 6.58
CA ASN A 122 -30.98 9.49 6.83
C ASN A 122 -31.16 9.83 8.30
N PHE A 123 -30.10 10.29 8.96
CA PHE A 123 -30.11 10.82 10.33
C PHE A 123 -29.88 12.34 10.41
N PHE A 124 -29.64 12.99 9.27
CA PHE A 124 -29.37 14.42 9.21
C PHE A 124 -30.64 15.29 9.13
N ALA A 125 -31.83 14.71 9.07
CA ALA A 125 -33.07 15.46 8.98
C ALA A 125 -33.15 16.55 10.07
N HIS A 126 -33.44 17.77 9.67
CA HIS A 126 -33.47 18.97 10.52
C HIS A 126 -34.79 19.12 11.28
N ARG A 127 -35.58 18.08 11.34
CA ARG A 127 -36.79 18.00 12.17
C ARG A 127 -36.52 17.27 13.49
N GLU A 128 -37.54 17.02 14.27
CA GLU A 128 -37.42 16.51 15.65
C GLU A 128 -36.49 15.30 15.83
N ASP A 129 -36.37 14.48 14.79
CA ASP A 129 -35.64 13.22 14.84
C ASP A 129 -34.19 13.33 14.30
N GLY A 130 -33.73 14.50 13.80
CA GLY A 130 -32.43 14.67 13.13
C GLY A 130 -31.46 15.60 13.86
N ILE A 131 -30.34 15.85 13.19
CA ILE A 131 -29.33 16.85 13.59
C ILE A 131 -29.41 18.05 12.66
N GLY A 132 -30.12 19.04 12.80
CA GLY A 132 -30.41 20.22 12.00
C GLY A 132 -29.40 20.79 11.01
N THR A 133 -28.63 19.96 10.32
CA THR A 133 -27.58 20.40 9.38
C THR A 133 -28.09 20.63 7.94
N GLY A 134 -29.37 20.39 7.67
CA GLY A 134 -29.99 20.56 6.35
C GLY A 134 -30.00 19.27 5.51
N GLY A 135 -30.63 19.33 4.33
CA GLY A 135 -30.66 18.27 3.35
C GLY A 135 -29.48 18.35 2.38
N PHE A 136 -29.12 17.22 1.82
CA PHE A 136 -28.00 17.14 0.86
C PHE A 136 -28.44 16.42 -0.40
N ARG A 137 -27.82 16.78 -1.53
CA ARG A 137 -28.01 16.15 -2.83
C ARG A 137 -26.68 15.83 -3.47
N SER A 138 -26.68 14.89 -4.40
CA SER A 138 -25.50 14.48 -5.15
C SER A 138 -25.74 14.57 -6.64
N ALA A 139 -24.74 14.96 -7.41
CA ALA A 139 -24.75 14.83 -8.85
C ALA A 139 -24.60 13.37 -9.26
N GLU A 140 -25.30 12.98 -10.33
CA GLU A 140 -25.13 11.68 -10.94
C GLU A 140 -23.89 11.63 -11.82
N ALA A 141 -23.40 10.40 -12.10
CA ALA A 141 -22.26 10.21 -12.97
C ALA A 141 -22.53 10.78 -14.39
N GLY A 142 -21.58 11.55 -14.91
CA GLY A 142 -21.67 12.18 -16.24
C GLY A 142 -22.34 13.55 -16.30
N GLN A 143 -22.88 14.03 -15.18
CA GLN A 143 -23.38 15.41 -15.10
C GLN A 143 -22.21 16.39 -14.99
N LYS A 144 -22.22 17.44 -15.81
CA LYS A 144 -21.21 18.50 -15.77
C LYS A 144 -21.56 19.55 -14.74
N TRP A 145 -20.59 20.03 -14.02
CA TRP A 145 -20.72 21.11 -13.04
C TRP A 145 -19.42 21.93 -13.01
N THR A 146 -19.51 23.17 -12.54
CA THR A 146 -18.37 24.07 -12.36
C THR A 146 -18.32 24.57 -10.93
N VAL A 147 -17.12 24.91 -10.46
CA VAL A 147 -16.87 25.39 -9.10
C VAL A 147 -16.47 26.86 -9.12
N SER A 148 -16.99 27.61 -8.19
CA SER A 148 -16.54 28.98 -7.88
C SER A 148 -16.38 29.16 -6.38
N VAL A 149 -15.42 29.98 -5.98
CA VAL A 149 -15.13 30.31 -4.59
C VAL A 149 -15.50 31.77 -4.36
N PRO A 150 -16.60 32.05 -3.68
CA PRO A 150 -16.97 33.41 -3.32
C PRO A 150 -16.05 33.93 -2.21
N GLU A 151 -16.04 35.26 -2.05
CA GLU A 151 -15.43 35.86 -0.88
C GLU A 151 -16.14 35.35 0.39
N SER A 152 -15.35 34.93 1.39
CA SER A 152 -15.90 34.33 2.62
C SER A 152 -15.06 34.69 3.82
N PRO A 153 -15.63 34.59 5.05
CA PRO A 153 -14.89 34.84 6.30
C PRO A 153 -13.67 33.95 6.50
N LEU A 154 -13.62 32.78 5.79
CA LEU A 154 -12.53 31.84 5.92
C LEU A 154 -11.38 32.08 4.95
N SER A 155 -11.48 33.03 4.01
CA SER A 155 -10.43 33.32 3.02
C SER A 155 -9.96 32.06 2.28
N ILE A 156 -10.92 31.32 1.73
CA ILE A 156 -10.65 30.07 1.00
C ILE A 156 -10.00 30.39 -0.35
N SER A 157 -8.95 29.65 -0.71
CA SER A 157 -8.28 29.80 -1.99
C SER A 157 -8.94 28.96 -3.08
N ALA A 158 -9.16 29.54 -4.25
CA ALA A 158 -9.68 28.83 -5.41
C ALA A 158 -8.76 27.67 -5.86
N HIS A 159 -7.45 27.76 -5.58
CA HIS A 159 -6.49 26.68 -5.86
C HIS A 159 -6.71 25.42 -5.01
N TRP A 160 -7.52 25.50 -3.96
CA TRP A 160 -7.87 24.34 -3.13
C TRP A 160 -9.05 23.56 -3.69
N CYS A 161 -9.72 24.10 -4.72
CA CYS A 161 -10.84 23.45 -5.39
C CYS A 161 -10.33 22.79 -6.68
N SER A 162 -10.52 21.48 -6.84
CA SER A 162 -10.27 20.80 -8.10
C SER A 162 -11.59 20.47 -8.80
N GLU A 163 -11.64 20.64 -10.11
CA GLU A 163 -12.71 20.09 -10.92
C GLU A 163 -12.36 18.60 -11.12
N LYS A 164 -13.00 17.71 -10.38
CA LYS A 164 -12.92 16.28 -10.65
C LYS A 164 -14.16 15.89 -11.45
N ASP A 165 -13.96 15.25 -12.59
CA ASP A 165 -15.05 14.57 -13.28
C ASP A 165 -15.68 13.55 -12.34
N GLY A 166 -16.96 13.65 -12.09
CA GLY A 166 -17.64 12.68 -11.28
C GLY A 166 -18.69 13.23 -10.32
N ARG A 167 -18.90 12.51 -9.25
CA ARG A 167 -19.94 12.81 -8.26
C ARG A 167 -19.53 13.99 -7.39
N THR A 168 -20.39 15.02 -7.31
CA THR A 168 -20.26 16.10 -6.35
C THR A 168 -21.50 16.15 -5.46
N GLN A 169 -21.37 16.79 -4.30
CA GLN A 169 -22.43 16.94 -3.31
C GLN A 169 -22.69 18.43 -3.06
N TRP A 170 -23.94 18.78 -2.82
CA TRP A 170 -24.32 20.14 -2.45
C TRP A 170 -25.38 20.16 -1.37
N LEU A 171 -25.45 21.28 -0.66
CA LEU A 171 -26.47 21.54 0.35
C LEU A 171 -27.77 22.00 -0.34
N ASP A 172 -28.87 21.34 -0.01
CA ASP A 172 -30.22 21.78 -0.40
C ASP A 172 -30.71 22.82 0.60
N VAL A 173 -30.40 24.09 0.30
CA VAL A 173 -30.79 25.20 1.17
C VAL A 173 -32.32 25.28 1.31
N GLY A 174 -33.09 24.87 0.29
CA GLY A 174 -34.54 24.84 0.35
C GLY A 174 -35.12 23.86 1.37
N SER A 175 -34.33 22.92 1.84
CA SER A 175 -34.71 21.97 2.90
C SER A 175 -34.44 22.49 4.32
N MET A 176 -33.80 23.65 4.46
CA MET A 176 -33.45 24.25 5.75
C MET A 176 -34.55 25.19 6.26
N ASP A 177 -34.47 25.53 7.55
CA ASP A 177 -35.30 26.61 8.09
C ASP A 177 -34.89 27.93 7.40
N SER A 178 -35.88 28.65 6.83
CA SER A 178 -35.64 29.91 6.08
C SER A 178 -35.05 31.04 6.94
N ARG A 179 -35.03 30.89 8.25
CA ARG A 179 -34.43 31.81 9.19
C ARG A 179 -32.96 31.53 9.50
N ASP A 180 -32.49 30.35 9.14
CA ASP A 180 -31.08 30.01 9.24
C ASP A 180 -30.28 30.73 8.16
N GLU A 181 -29.08 31.12 8.50
CA GLU A 181 -28.17 31.82 7.61
C GLU A 181 -27.15 30.85 7.03
N VAL A 182 -27.12 30.73 5.68
CA VAL A 182 -26.17 29.89 4.95
C VAL A 182 -25.21 30.76 4.17
N ILE A 183 -23.92 30.68 4.47
CA ILE A 183 -22.84 31.38 3.78
C ILE A 183 -22.08 30.37 2.91
N PRO A 184 -22.22 30.38 1.61
CA PRO A 184 -21.48 29.48 0.72
C PRO A 184 -19.98 29.76 0.78
N LEU A 185 -19.19 28.71 1.01
CA LEU A 185 -17.72 28.72 0.92
C LEU A 185 -17.26 28.32 -0.47
N ILE A 186 -17.97 27.37 -1.05
CA ILE A 186 -17.78 26.89 -2.42
C ILE A 186 -19.17 26.87 -3.06
N LYS A 187 -19.26 27.38 -4.29
CA LYS A 187 -20.46 27.32 -5.09
C LYS A 187 -20.29 26.38 -6.27
N ILE A 188 -21.26 25.53 -6.49
CA ILE A 188 -21.34 24.61 -7.62
C ILE A 188 -22.42 25.11 -8.55
N VAL A 189 -22.09 25.28 -9.83
CA VAL A 189 -23.09 25.51 -10.88
C VAL A 189 -23.40 24.17 -11.51
N GLY A 190 -24.60 23.69 -11.31
CA GLY A 190 -25.08 22.41 -11.81
C GLY A 190 -25.35 22.42 -13.31
N TRP A 191 -25.73 21.26 -13.85
CA TRP A 191 -26.13 21.07 -15.25
C TRP A 191 -27.42 21.84 -15.61
N ASP A 192 -28.22 22.15 -14.60
CA ASP A 192 -29.45 22.95 -14.69
C ASP A 192 -29.19 24.45 -14.63
N GLN A 193 -27.92 24.87 -14.64
CA GLN A 193 -27.45 26.25 -14.49
C GLN A 193 -27.80 26.89 -13.13
N ALA A 194 -28.36 26.14 -12.19
CA ALA A 194 -28.58 26.61 -10.83
C ALA A 194 -27.27 26.55 -10.01
N THR A 195 -27.19 27.42 -9.01
CA THR A 195 -26.01 27.52 -8.13
C THR A 195 -26.34 26.97 -6.76
N TYR A 196 -25.49 26.03 -6.30
CA TYR A 196 -25.65 25.33 -5.03
C TYR A 196 -24.43 25.52 -4.15
N PRO A 197 -24.57 25.54 -2.79
CA PRO A 197 -23.43 25.46 -1.90
C PRO A 197 -22.79 24.06 -1.94
N GLY A 198 -21.53 23.95 -2.36
CA GLY A 198 -20.72 22.74 -2.28
C GLY A 198 -19.96 22.62 -0.96
N ALA A 199 -19.79 23.75 -0.26
CA ALA A 199 -19.38 23.87 1.13
C ALA A 199 -19.99 25.14 1.71
N ALA A 200 -20.33 25.15 2.99
CA ALA A 200 -21.03 26.27 3.61
C ALA A 200 -20.74 26.42 5.11
N LEU A 201 -20.88 27.65 5.57
CA LEU A 201 -21.05 27.98 6.99
C LEU A 201 -22.55 28.16 7.24
N ILE A 202 -23.03 27.60 8.35
CA ILE A 202 -24.45 27.60 8.71
C ILE A 202 -24.59 28.19 10.10
N ARG A 203 -25.41 29.25 10.24
CA ARG A 203 -25.81 29.79 11.54
C ARG A 203 -27.28 29.45 11.81
N HIS A 204 -27.51 28.63 12.81
CA HIS A 204 -28.86 28.28 13.24
C HIS A 204 -29.44 29.41 14.13
N ARG A 205 -30.31 30.20 13.56
CA ARG A 205 -30.86 31.42 14.18
C ARG A 205 -32.10 31.20 15.03
N CYS A 206 -32.72 30.02 14.91
CA CYS A 206 -33.97 29.73 15.56
C CYS A 206 -34.19 28.22 15.78
N GLY A 207 -35.33 27.93 16.39
CA GLY A 207 -35.74 26.54 16.66
C GLY A 207 -34.86 25.83 17.71
N MET A 208 -34.91 24.52 17.69
CA MET A 208 -34.24 23.67 18.68
C MET A 208 -32.71 23.62 18.54
N PHE A 209 -32.16 24.12 17.45
CA PHE A 209 -30.70 24.18 17.20
C PHE A 209 -30.15 25.61 17.30
N SER A 210 -30.98 26.54 17.77
CA SER A 210 -30.58 27.96 17.90
C SER A 210 -29.28 28.11 18.70
N GLY A 211 -28.34 28.88 18.12
CA GLY A 211 -27.02 29.11 18.68
C GLY A 211 -25.94 28.12 18.23
N ALA A 212 -26.29 27.08 17.50
CA ALA A 212 -25.31 26.26 16.82
C ALA A 212 -24.79 26.96 15.56
N CYS A 213 -23.53 26.70 15.24
CA CYS A 213 -22.82 27.18 14.05
C CYS A 213 -22.07 26.03 13.41
N ASP A 214 -22.56 25.57 12.29
CA ASP A 214 -21.97 24.41 11.62
C ASP A 214 -21.12 24.81 10.42
N VAL A 215 -20.10 24.01 10.16
CA VAL A 215 -19.30 24.07 8.95
C VAL A 215 -19.47 22.77 8.21
N TRP A 216 -19.97 22.86 7.00
CA TRP A 216 -20.10 21.71 6.12
C TRP A 216 -19.14 21.82 4.93
N LEU A 217 -18.33 20.80 4.77
CA LEU A 217 -17.31 20.69 3.75
C LEU A 217 -17.58 19.43 2.90
N GLY A 218 -18.50 19.52 1.96
CA GLY A 218 -18.98 18.39 1.16
C GLY A 218 -18.17 18.15 -0.11
N HIS A 219 -17.79 19.23 -0.76
CA HIS A 219 -17.12 19.13 -2.05
C HIS A 219 -15.59 19.17 -1.86
N MET A 220 -14.89 18.19 -2.44
CA MET A 220 -13.46 18.27 -2.74
C MET A 220 -12.47 18.13 -1.58
N ILE A 221 -12.88 17.58 -0.47
CA ILE A 221 -11.97 17.33 0.66
C ILE A 221 -11.38 15.89 0.60
N GLY A 222 -11.89 15.06 -0.28
CA GLY A 222 -11.41 13.69 -0.44
C GLY A 222 -10.23 13.60 -1.40
N GLY A 223 -9.18 12.91 -0.98
CA GLY A 223 -8.00 12.61 -1.75
C GLY A 223 -6.87 12.20 -0.82
N ASP A 224 -5.93 11.41 -1.35
CA ASP A 224 -4.85 10.81 -0.58
C ASP A 224 -3.50 11.47 -0.85
N ASP A 225 -3.44 12.42 -1.77
CA ASP A 225 -2.21 13.13 -2.03
C ASP A 225 -1.92 14.19 -0.94
N GLU A 226 -0.70 14.62 -0.85
CA GLU A 226 -0.26 15.55 0.18
C GLU A 226 -0.93 16.93 0.08
N LYS A 227 -1.26 17.35 -1.15
CA LYS A 227 -2.00 18.59 -1.39
C LYS A 227 -3.42 18.47 -0.85
N ASP A 228 -4.10 17.34 -1.11
CA ASP A 228 -5.46 17.09 -0.61
C ASP A 228 -5.48 17.05 0.92
N VAL A 229 -4.51 16.40 1.56
CA VAL A 229 -4.35 16.38 3.02
C VAL A 229 -4.11 17.78 3.58
N PHE A 230 -3.24 18.58 2.94
CA PHE A 230 -3.01 19.97 3.32
C PHE A 230 -4.27 20.82 3.21
N VAL A 231 -4.99 20.71 2.09
CA VAL A 231 -6.24 21.43 1.85
C VAL A 231 -7.30 21.05 2.89
N ALA A 232 -7.45 19.76 3.16
CA ALA A 232 -8.38 19.28 4.18
C ALA A 232 -8.03 19.86 5.57
N ALA A 233 -6.76 19.83 5.97
CA ALA A 233 -6.30 20.44 7.22
C ALA A 233 -6.64 21.93 7.28
N GLN A 234 -6.33 22.69 6.23
CA GLN A 234 -6.62 24.12 6.15
C GLN A 234 -8.13 24.41 6.31
N LEU A 235 -8.98 23.68 5.61
CA LEU A 235 -10.43 23.89 5.65
C LEU A 235 -11.02 23.51 7.00
N LEU A 236 -10.62 22.39 7.57
CA LEU A 236 -11.11 21.92 8.88
C LEU A 236 -10.68 22.87 10.00
N ILE A 237 -9.41 23.29 10.03
CA ILE A 237 -8.92 24.25 11.05
C ILE A 237 -9.63 25.60 10.93
N ARG A 238 -9.78 26.15 9.71
CA ARG A 238 -10.50 27.41 9.48
C ARG A 238 -11.95 27.29 9.90
N GLY A 239 -12.59 26.15 9.61
CA GLY A 239 -13.96 25.87 10.07
C GLY A 239 -14.08 25.86 11.59
N VAL A 240 -13.17 25.19 12.30
CA VAL A 240 -13.11 25.21 13.76
C VAL A 240 -12.92 26.62 14.31
N LEU A 241 -11.97 27.37 13.76
CA LEU A 241 -11.72 28.76 14.19
C LEU A 241 -12.96 29.64 14.00
N TRP A 242 -13.70 29.45 12.91
CA TRP A 242 -14.95 30.18 12.68
C TRP A 242 -16.01 29.80 13.71
N CYS A 243 -16.23 28.53 14.01
CA CYS A 243 -17.17 28.11 15.06
C CYS A 243 -16.84 28.73 16.43
N LEU A 244 -15.54 28.74 16.81
CA LEU A 244 -15.09 29.34 18.06
C LEU A 244 -15.30 30.87 18.09
N HIS A 245 -15.11 31.55 16.94
CA HIS A 245 -15.35 32.98 16.81
C HIS A 245 -16.86 33.30 16.90
N GLU A 246 -17.73 32.59 16.19
CA GLU A 246 -19.18 32.77 16.25
C GLU A 246 -19.74 32.56 17.67
N LYS A 247 -19.16 31.65 18.42
CA LYS A 247 -19.48 31.36 19.83
C LYS A 247 -18.86 32.35 20.81
N GLN A 248 -18.16 33.39 20.30
CA GLN A 248 -17.46 34.40 21.11
C GLN A 248 -16.39 33.81 22.05
N GLN A 249 -15.87 32.62 21.71
CA GLN A 249 -14.80 31.94 22.48
C GLN A 249 -13.42 32.43 22.07
N ILE A 250 -13.28 33.05 20.90
CA ILE A 250 -12.10 33.80 20.47
C ILE A 250 -12.56 35.16 19.94
N SER A 251 -11.77 36.21 20.15
CA SER A 251 -12.05 37.55 19.63
C SER A 251 -11.83 37.61 18.10
N SER A 252 -12.42 38.64 17.45
CA SER A 252 -12.23 38.90 16.03
C SER A 252 -10.75 39.10 15.66
N ASP A 253 -9.97 39.75 16.53
CA ASP A 253 -8.53 39.97 16.31
C ASP A 253 -7.74 38.64 16.35
N ILE A 254 -8.07 37.78 17.32
CA ILE A 254 -7.46 36.46 17.45
C ILE A 254 -7.85 35.62 16.22
N PHE A 255 -9.11 35.60 15.80
CA PHE A 255 -9.58 34.91 14.63
C PHE A 255 -8.86 35.35 13.35
N ALA A 256 -8.80 36.68 13.11
CA ALA A 256 -8.10 37.23 11.95
C ALA A 256 -6.59 36.91 11.96
N SER A 257 -5.94 37.03 13.13
CA SER A 257 -4.53 36.70 13.28
C SER A 257 -4.21 35.23 12.98
N LYS A 258 -5.05 34.32 13.48
CA LYS A 258 -4.90 32.88 13.24
C LYS A 258 -5.13 32.54 11.76
N LEU A 259 -6.14 33.09 11.10
CA LEU A 259 -6.36 32.91 9.66
C LEU A 259 -5.19 33.44 8.82
N ALA A 260 -4.63 34.59 9.19
CA ALA A 260 -3.45 35.15 8.52
C ALA A 260 -2.21 34.26 8.67
N SER A 261 -2.03 33.67 9.87
CA SER A 261 -0.96 32.68 10.08
C SER A 261 -1.11 31.44 9.22
N LEU A 262 -2.32 30.87 9.15
CA LEU A 262 -2.63 29.74 8.28
C LEU A 262 -2.42 30.08 6.80
N GLY A 263 -2.72 31.31 6.38
CA GLY A 263 -2.52 31.78 5.00
C GLY A 263 -1.06 31.90 4.57
N LYS A 264 -0.12 31.91 5.53
CA LYS A 264 1.32 31.90 5.25
C LYS A 264 1.90 30.50 5.05
N MET A 265 1.13 29.45 5.35
CA MET A 265 1.57 28.09 5.13
C MET A 265 1.60 27.80 3.62
N ALA A 266 2.77 27.45 3.11
CA ALA A 266 2.93 27.07 1.72
C ALA A 266 2.36 25.68 1.48
N LEU A 267 1.79 25.48 0.27
CA LEU A 267 1.48 24.14 -0.22
C LEU A 267 2.78 23.32 -0.25
N PRO A 268 2.72 22.03 0.08
CA PRO A 268 3.84 21.14 -0.12
C PRO A 268 4.35 21.21 -1.55
N GLY A 269 5.66 21.30 -1.71
CA GLY A 269 6.29 21.29 -3.03
C GLY A 269 6.02 19.97 -3.77
N PRO A 270 6.08 19.97 -5.10
CA PRO A 270 5.95 18.74 -5.87
C PRO A 270 7.11 17.78 -5.54
N LEU A 271 6.85 16.48 -5.65
CA LEU A 271 7.91 15.47 -5.57
C LEU A 271 8.96 15.70 -6.67
N PRO A 272 10.23 15.32 -6.46
CA PRO A 272 11.28 15.44 -7.47
C PRO A 272 10.85 14.90 -8.83
N GLY A 273 11.08 15.66 -9.89
CA GLY A 273 10.69 15.33 -11.26
C GLY A 273 11.48 16.13 -12.30
N GLY A 274 11.26 15.82 -13.58
CA GLY A 274 12.05 16.43 -14.67
C GLY A 274 13.52 16.00 -14.68
N LEU A 275 13.83 14.86 -14.04
CA LEU A 275 15.16 14.30 -13.88
C LEU A 275 15.62 13.62 -15.18
N VAL A 276 16.92 13.39 -15.29
CA VAL A 276 17.49 12.51 -16.31
C VAL A 276 17.95 11.23 -15.63
N ALA A 277 17.35 10.10 -16.00
CA ALA A 277 17.74 8.82 -15.45
C ALA A 277 19.10 8.38 -15.97
N VAL A 278 19.93 7.88 -15.07
CA VAL A 278 21.22 7.29 -15.40
C VAL A 278 21.22 5.84 -14.89
N GLU A 279 21.45 4.89 -15.81
CA GLU A 279 21.77 3.52 -15.40
C GLU A 279 23.20 3.48 -14.87
N SER A 280 23.40 2.86 -13.73
CA SER A 280 24.73 2.64 -13.15
C SER A 280 25.02 1.14 -13.09
N PRO A 281 26.24 0.71 -13.48
CA PRO A 281 26.66 -0.68 -13.32
C PRO A 281 26.57 -1.11 -11.85
N ARG A 282 26.02 -2.31 -11.62
CA ARG A 282 25.92 -2.84 -10.27
C ARG A 282 27.27 -3.30 -9.75
N PRO A 283 27.61 -3.01 -8.49
CA PRO A 283 28.93 -3.35 -7.94
C PRO A 283 29.17 -4.87 -7.81
N TRP A 284 28.11 -5.68 -7.94
CA TRP A 284 28.19 -7.15 -7.86
C TRP A 284 28.01 -7.85 -9.22
N GLY A 285 28.06 -7.11 -10.34
CA GLY A 285 28.00 -7.67 -11.70
C GLY A 285 26.58 -7.88 -12.23
N ASP A 286 26.37 -8.98 -12.94
CA ASP A 286 25.19 -9.22 -13.79
C ASP A 286 23.95 -9.76 -13.07
N SER A 287 23.95 -9.88 -11.75
CA SER A 287 22.75 -10.27 -10.99
C SER A 287 21.81 -9.08 -10.74
N PHE A 288 20.50 -9.33 -10.70
CA PHE A 288 19.50 -8.30 -10.38
C PHE A 288 19.60 -7.87 -8.92
N VAL A 289 19.88 -8.82 -8.04
CA VAL A 289 20.12 -8.60 -6.60
C VAL A 289 21.53 -9.05 -6.22
N PRO A 290 22.13 -8.50 -5.15
CA PRO A 290 23.44 -8.93 -4.71
C PRO A 290 23.38 -10.36 -4.15
N LYS A 291 24.43 -11.14 -4.40
CA LYS A 291 24.56 -12.50 -3.90
C LYS A 291 25.60 -12.57 -2.80
N SER A 292 25.24 -13.20 -1.70
CA SER A 292 26.17 -13.51 -0.61
C SER A 292 27.27 -14.45 -1.06
N LYS A 293 28.34 -14.53 -0.30
CA LYS A 293 29.29 -15.63 -0.40
C LYS A 293 28.60 -16.96 -0.08
N ALA A 294 29.18 -18.06 -0.49
CA ALA A 294 28.69 -19.38 -0.11
C ALA A 294 28.55 -19.49 1.41
N PRO A 295 27.47 -20.08 1.92
CA PRO A 295 27.32 -20.29 3.35
C PRO A 295 28.40 -21.22 3.90
N ALA A 296 28.70 -21.09 5.19
CA ALA A 296 29.53 -22.03 5.90
C ALA A 296 28.96 -23.46 5.76
N ARG A 297 29.84 -24.44 5.68
CA ARG A 297 29.38 -25.82 5.51
C ARG A 297 28.60 -26.33 6.73
N GLU A 298 28.89 -25.81 7.92
CA GLU A 298 28.15 -26.06 9.15
C GLU A 298 27.56 -24.74 9.69
N LEU A 299 26.23 -24.65 9.78
CA LEU A 299 25.55 -23.47 10.25
C LEU A 299 25.27 -23.49 11.75
N THR A 300 25.20 -22.33 12.37
CA THR A 300 24.71 -22.11 13.74
C THR A 300 23.24 -21.69 13.71
N ALA A 301 22.35 -22.59 14.12
CA ALA A 301 20.90 -22.33 14.13
C ALA A 301 20.47 -21.72 15.48
N VAL A 302 19.78 -20.60 15.44
CA VAL A 302 19.34 -19.86 16.63
C VAL A 302 17.83 -19.62 16.61
N SER A 303 17.13 -20.11 17.63
CA SER A 303 15.69 -19.87 17.79
C SER A 303 15.41 -18.46 18.34
N LEU A 304 14.52 -17.74 17.66
CA LEU A 304 14.05 -16.43 18.11
C LEU A 304 12.90 -16.51 19.14
N SER A 305 12.33 -17.69 19.38
CA SER A 305 11.09 -17.85 20.16
C SER A 305 11.18 -17.36 21.60
N LYS A 306 12.35 -17.45 22.23
CA LYS A 306 12.59 -17.03 23.62
C LYS A 306 13.18 -15.61 23.73
N LEU A 307 13.49 -14.97 22.64
CA LEU A 307 14.12 -13.65 22.62
C LEU A 307 13.08 -12.53 22.61
N ASN A 308 13.33 -11.49 23.37
CA ASN A 308 12.56 -10.26 23.30
C ASN A 308 12.89 -9.48 22.02
N SER A 309 12.13 -8.42 21.72
CA SER A 309 12.30 -7.65 20.50
C SER A 309 13.70 -7.06 20.31
N ASP A 310 14.33 -6.56 21.38
CA ASP A 310 15.66 -5.94 21.30
C ASP A 310 16.76 -6.97 21.05
N GLU A 311 16.65 -8.11 21.69
CA GLU A 311 17.56 -9.25 21.51
C GLU A 311 17.47 -9.79 20.08
N ARG A 312 16.24 -9.88 19.52
CA ARG A 312 16.04 -10.29 18.13
C ARG A 312 16.66 -9.30 17.14
N VAL A 313 16.47 -8.01 17.36
CA VAL A 313 17.09 -6.95 16.53
C VAL A 313 18.61 -7.03 16.60
N ALA A 314 19.18 -7.14 17.81
CA ALA A 314 20.62 -7.24 17.99
C ALA A 314 21.21 -8.47 17.28
N LEU A 315 20.58 -9.65 17.45
CA LEU A 315 21.00 -10.88 16.79
C LEU A 315 20.89 -10.81 15.27
N THR A 316 19.86 -10.15 14.75
CA THR A 316 19.68 -9.94 13.30
C THR A 316 20.74 -9.01 12.72
N CYS A 317 21.13 -7.95 13.45
CA CYS A 317 22.31 -7.15 13.08
C CYS A 317 23.57 -8.02 13.00
N LEU A 318 23.78 -8.92 13.98
CA LEU A 318 24.93 -9.83 13.99
C LEU A 318 24.90 -10.79 12.80
N GLN A 319 23.74 -11.36 12.45
CA GLN A 319 23.57 -12.17 11.26
C GLN A 319 24.00 -11.40 10.01
N GLY A 320 23.46 -10.16 9.84
CA GLY A 320 23.83 -9.31 8.72
C GLY A 320 25.32 -9.00 8.64
N LEU A 321 25.99 -8.76 9.77
CA LEU A 321 27.44 -8.52 9.83
C LEU A 321 28.24 -9.77 9.41
N THR A 322 27.88 -10.93 9.95
CA THR A 322 28.59 -12.20 9.62
C THR A 322 28.42 -12.55 8.15
N CYS A 323 27.24 -12.30 7.57
CA CYS A 323 26.98 -12.53 6.15
C CYS A 323 27.85 -11.69 5.20
N ARG A 324 28.48 -10.61 5.65
CA ARG A 324 29.44 -9.83 4.83
C ARG A 324 30.73 -10.58 4.56
N THR A 325 31.08 -11.50 5.43
CA THR A 325 32.33 -12.29 5.29
C THR A 325 32.03 -13.74 4.90
N GLU A 326 31.26 -14.44 5.71
CA GLU A 326 30.79 -15.79 5.48
C GLU A 326 29.45 -15.98 6.21
N PRO A 327 28.35 -16.32 5.51
CA PRO A 327 27.07 -16.59 6.17
C PRO A 327 27.16 -17.84 7.06
N GLN A 328 26.96 -17.67 8.38
CA GLN A 328 27.14 -18.74 9.38
C GLN A 328 25.97 -18.93 10.32
N ILE A 329 25.12 -17.91 10.48
CA ILE A 329 24.00 -17.91 11.42
C ILE A 329 22.70 -18.11 10.65
N TRP A 330 21.89 -19.09 11.10
CA TRP A 330 20.54 -19.32 10.61
C TRP A 330 19.54 -19.00 11.73
N LEU A 331 18.62 -18.07 11.48
CA LEU A 331 17.59 -17.69 12.44
C LEU A 331 16.33 -18.54 12.23
N ILE A 332 15.73 -18.97 13.33
CA ILE A 332 14.49 -19.76 13.33
C ILE A 332 13.43 -18.97 14.09
N ASN A 333 12.46 -18.43 13.36
CA ASN A 333 11.29 -17.76 13.92
C ASN A 333 10.07 -18.70 13.98
N THR A 334 9.95 -19.62 13.02
CA THR A 334 8.86 -20.57 12.88
C THR A 334 9.39 -21.96 12.50
N GLU A 335 8.52 -22.97 12.54
CA GLU A 335 8.83 -24.32 12.05
C GLU A 335 9.17 -24.34 10.54
N THR A 336 8.65 -23.39 9.79
CA THR A 336 8.96 -23.25 8.36
C THR A 336 10.44 -22.92 8.14
N ASP A 337 11.04 -22.10 9.01
CA ASP A 337 12.47 -21.77 8.90
C ASP A 337 13.34 -22.99 9.19
N ARG A 338 12.89 -23.87 10.10
CA ARG A 338 13.54 -25.17 10.36
C ARG A 338 13.40 -26.09 9.15
N PHE A 339 12.22 -26.17 8.55
CA PHE A 339 12.01 -26.98 7.33
C PHE A 339 12.97 -26.57 6.21
N TRP A 340 13.16 -25.26 5.97
CA TRP A 340 14.07 -24.80 4.93
C TRP A 340 15.53 -25.09 5.28
N LEU A 341 15.92 -25.04 6.55
CA LEU A 341 17.25 -25.43 7.00
C LEU A 341 17.52 -26.92 6.74
N ASP A 342 16.59 -27.79 7.14
CA ASP A 342 16.66 -29.24 6.89
C ASP A 342 16.72 -29.54 5.38
N TRP A 343 15.97 -28.78 4.57
CA TRP A 343 16.00 -28.86 3.10
C TRP A 343 17.39 -28.50 2.54
N HIS A 344 17.99 -27.41 3.00
CA HIS A 344 19.33 -27.02 2.58
C HIS A 344 20.38 -28.06 2.92
N GLN A 345 20.28 -28.71 4.09
CA GLN A 345 21.15 -29.83 4.45
C GLN A 345 20.89 -31.02 3.54
N LYS A 346 19.64 -31.41 3.36
CA LYS A 346 19.28 -32.56 2.50
C LYS A 346 19.77 -32.40 1.05
N GLN A 347 19.82 -31.19 0.53
CA GLN A 347 20.32 -30.89 -0.81
C GLN A 347 21.86 -30.73 -0.87
N GLY A 348 22.55 -30.81 0.24
CA GLY A 348 24.00 -30.65 0.30
C GLY A 348 24.46 -29.18 0.09
N HIS A 349 23.55 -28.22 0.25
CA HIS A 349 23.92 -26.80 0.24
C HIS A 349 24.77 -26.44 1.45
N VAL A 350 24.52 -27.12 2.56
CA VAL A 350 25.33 -27.15 3.81
C VAL A 350 25.53 -28.61 4.24
N ASP A 351 26.61 -28.91 4.97
CA ASP A 351 26.85 -30.26 5.49
C ASP A 351 26.00 -30.55 6.71
N GLY A 352 25.73 -29.51 7.51
CA GLY A 352 24.96 -29.67 8.74
C GLY A 352 24.69 -28.33 9.42
N PHE A 353 24.05 -28.44 10.58
CA PHE A 353 23.86 -27.33 11.47
C PHE A 353 23.83 -27.80 12.93
N ARG A 354 24.12 -26.88 13.84
CA ARG A 354 23.95 -27.14 15.27
C ARG A 354 23.05 -26.05 15.86
N ASP A 355 22.17 -26.46 16.77
CA ASP A 355 21.36 -25.54 17.55
C ASP A 355 22.22 -24.83 18.61
N GLU A 356 22.12 -23.51 18.69
CA GLU A 356 22.85 -22.67 19.64
C GLU A 356 21.89 -22.03 20.65
N PRO A 357 21.77 -22.57 21.86
CA PRO A 357 20.91 -21.98 22.87
C PRO A 357 21.51 -20.73 23.52
N ASN A 358 22.84 -20.59 23.51
CA ASN A 358 23.54 -19.41 24.03
C ASN A 358 23.75 -18.36 22.94
N TRP A 359 22.66 -17.76 22.47
CA TRP A 359 22.72 -16.72 21.45
C TRP A 359 23.63 -15.54 21.81
N ALA A 360 23.70 -15.16 23.10
CA ALA A 360 24.56 -14.06 23.57
C ALA A 360 26.05 -14.36 23.40
N GLY A 361 26.47 -15.63 23.54
CA GLY A 361 27.83 -16.05 23.31
C GLY A 361 28.34 -15.85 21.88
N LEU A 362 27.40 -15.72 20.91
CA LEU A 362 27.77 -15.42 19.52
C LEU A 362 28.37 -14.01 19.37
N PHE A 363 27.98 -13.04 20.20
CA PHE A 363 28.57 -11.70 20.18
C PHE A 363 30.04 -11.70 20.61
N GLU A 364 30.42 -12.59 21.49
CA GLU A 364 31.85 -12.81 21.83
C GLU A 364 32.58 -13.55 20.70
N LYS A 365 31.98 -14.62 20.19
CA LYS A 365 32.55 -15.41 19.09
C LYS A 365 32.83 -14.52 17.85
N TYR A 366 31.93 -13.60 17.53
CA TYR A 366 32.03 -12.72 16.35
C TYR A 366 32.44 -11.27 16.69
N ARG A 367 33.08 -11.06 17.83
CA ARG A 367 33.54 -9.74 18.32
C ARG A 367 34.32 -8.96 17.26
N GLY A 368 35.12 -9.65 16.46
CA GLY A 368 35.98 -9.02 15.47
C GLY A 368 35.23 -8.26 14.32
N VAL A 369 33.94 -8.58 14.09
CA VAL A 369 33.13 -7.89 13.06
C VAL A 369 32.26 -6.77 13.65
N ILE A 370 32.15 -6.66 14.98
CA ILE A 370 31.30 -5.68 15.66
C ILE A 370 32.14 -4.46 16.08
N LYS A 371 31.82 -3.27 15.59
CA LYS A 371 32.56 -2.03 15.94
C LYS A 371 31.92 -1.22 17.07
N GLY A 372 30.74 -1.57 17.52
CA GLY A 372 30.06 -0.92 18.63
C GLY A 372 28.55 -1.13 18.64
N ALA A 373 27.86 -0.23 19.36
CA ALA A 373 26.40 -0.24 19.44
C ALA A 373 25.81 1.15 19.25
N VAL A 374 24.58 1.20 18.76
CA VAL A 374 23.73 2.40 18.66
C VAL A 374 22.44 2.20 19.44
N ILE A 375 22.03 3.25 20.15
CA ILE A 375 20.78 3.26 20.92
C ILE A 375 19.68 3.92 20.06
N ALA A 376 18.57 3.21 19.87
CA ALA A 376 17.39 3.72 19.18
C ALA A 376 16.53 4.61 20.06
N ASP A 377 15.88 5.62 19.48
CA ASP A 377 14.81 6.35 20.13
C ASP A 377 13.48 5.60 19.95
N LYS A 378 13.03 4.89 20.96
CA LYS A 378 11.76 4.14 20.93
C LYS A 378 10.53 5.03 21.13
N SER A 379 10.69 6.28 21.55
CA SER A 379 9.60 7.24 21.70
C SER A 379 9.25 7.91 20.36
N LEU A 380 10.18 7.92 19.42
CA LEU A 380 9.98 8.44 18.07
C LEU A 380 9.46 7.34 17.15
N TYR A 381 8.42 7.66 16.38
CA TYR A 381 7.96 6.77 15.29
C TYR A 381 9.14 6.41 14.37
N ARG A 382 9.37 5.12 14.16
CA ARG A 382 10.50 4.56 13.36
C ARG A 382 11.91 5.01 13.78
N GLY A 383 12.09 5.49 15.01
CA GLY A 383 13.43 5.71 15.56
C GLY A 383 14.27 4.43 15.64
N ASP A 384 13.61 3.26 15.71
CA ASP A 384 14.23 1.93 15.56
C ASP A 384 14.86 1.75 14.17
N LEU A 385 14.17 2.14 13.10
CA LEU A 385 14.65 2.01 11.73
C LEU A 385 15.83 2.94 11.44
N LEU A 386 15.81 4.17 12.00
CA LEU A 386 16.97 5.07 11.92
C LEU A 386 18.21 4.43 12.53
N ALA A 387 18.06 3.80 13.71
CA ALA A 387 19.17 3.13 14.39
C ALA A 387 19.69 1.93 13.58
N VAL A 388 18.81 1.12 12.96
CA VAL A 388 19.20 -0.01 12.12
C VAL A 388 19.99 0.45 10.89
N ASN A 389 19.59 1.55 10.25
CA ASN A 389 20.32 2.14 9.11
C ASN A 389 21.72 2.62 9.51
N VAL A 390 21.84 3.34 10.63
CA VAL A 390 23.15 3.75 11.17
C VAL A 390 24.01 2.55 11.48
N ALA A 391 23.43 1.55 12.18
CA ALA A 391 24.14 0.32 12.54
C ALA A 391 24.67 -0.43 11.30
N ALA A 392 23.87 -0.49 10.23
CA ALA A 392 24.29 -1.11 8.97
C ALA A 392 25.49 -0.40 8.33
N CYS A 393 25.51 0.94 8.37
CA CYS A 393 26.60 1.72 7.81
C CYS A 393 27.89 1.62 8.64
N GLU A 394 27.77 1.54 9.97
CA GLU A 394 28.88 1.62 10.92
C GLU A 394 29.41 0.27 11.40
N ASP A 395 28.82 -0.86 11.01
CA ASP A 395 29.10 -2.21 11.52
C ASP A 395 28.81 -2.31 13.03
N TRP A 396 27.71 -1.68 13.48
CA TRP A 396 27.27 -1.66 14.87
C TRP A 396 26.07 -2.56 15.11
N ILE A 397 25.76 -2.76 16.38
CA ILE A 397 24.57 -3.50 16.84
C ILE A 397 23.55 -2.49 17.37
N VAL A 398 22.28 -2.63 17.02
CA VAL A 398 21.21 -1.88 17.68
C VAL A 398 20.93 -2.57 19.03
N ALA A 399 20.99 -1.81 20.11
CA ALA A 399 20.79 -2.35 21.46
C ALA A 399 20.19 -1.28 22.39
N THR A 400 19.59 -1.71 23.51
CA THR A 400 19.37 -0.82 24.67
C THR A 400 20.69 -0.65 25.44
N PRO A 401 20.82 0.37 26.32
CA PRO A 401 22.02 0.50 27.16
C PRO A 401 22.32 -0.75 27.98
N GLU A 402 21.27 -1.38 28.52
CA GLU A 402 21.39 -2.61 29.35
C GLU A 402 21.85 -3.78 28.50
N LEU A 403 21.28 -3.96 27.31
CA LEU A 403 21.67 -5.02 26.38
C LEU A 403 23.09 -4.81 25.86
N ALA A 404 23.47 -3.58 25.51
CA ALA A 404 24.84 -3.27 25.10
C ALA A 404 25.85 -3.63 26.19
N LYS A 405 25.54 -3.28 27.46
CA LYS A 405 26.36 -3.68 28.63
C LYS A 405 26.44 -5.19 28.78
N ALA A 406 25.30 -5.90 28.68
CA ALA A 406 25.25 -7.35 28.83
C ALA A 406 26.07 -8.08 27.73
N LEU A 407 26.08 -7.55 26.52
CA LEU A 407 26.84 -8.07 25.38
C LEU A 407 28.28 -7.53 25.30
N GLY A 408 28.70 -6.69 26.24
CA GLY A 408 30.03 -6.07 26.28
C GLY A 408 30.33 -5.16 25.10
N LEU A 409 29.30 -4.45 24.60
CA LEU A 409 29.43 -3.57 23.43
C LEU A 409 29.59 -2.11 23.87
N ALA A 410 30.57 -1.41 23.25
CA ALA A 410 30.73 0.03 23.47
C ALA A 410 29.64 0.81 22.72
N ILE A 411 28.88 1.61 23.45
CA ILE A 411 27.89 2.52 22.83
C ILE A 411 28.67 3.61 22.08
N ARG A 412 28.41 3.75 20.78
CA ARG A 412 29.05 4.73 19.87
C ARG A 412 28.14 5.91 19.55
N MET A 413 26.83 5.67 19.58
CA MET A 413 25.85 6.71 19.28
C MET A 413 24.56 6.45 20.06
N ASP A 414 23.96 7.53 20.55
CA ASP A 414 22.65 7.54 21.18
C ASP A 414 21.73 8.48 20.37
N LEU A 415 20.65 7.94 19.80
CA LEU A 415 19.71 8.70 18.96
C LEU A 415 18.51 9.23 19.75
N ARG A 416 18.38 8.92 21.04
CA ARG A 416 17.23 9.34 21.85
C ARG A 416 17.13 10.86 21.94
N GLY A 417 15.93 11.38 21.65
CA GLY A 417 15.62 12.82 21.69
C GLY A 417 16.34 13.66 20.65
N ARG A 418 16.96 13.04 19.64
CA ARG A 418 17.73 13.75 18.61
C ARG A 418 16.86 14.36 17.52
N PHE A 419 15.73 13.74 17.21
CA PHE A 419 14.83 14.15 16.14
C PHE A 419 13.42 14.38 16.69
N GLN A 420 12.67 15.29 16.07
CA GLN A 420 11.28 15.54 16.40
C GLN A 420 10.35 14.69 15.55
N THR A 421 10.73 14.44 14.27
CA THR A 421 9.98 13.59 13.36
C THR A 421 10.88 12.52 12.73
N TYR A 422 10.26 11.44 12.26
CA TYR A 422 10.99 10.42 11.49
C TYR A 422 11.55 11.00 10.18
N ALA A 423 10.81 11.91 9.54
CA ALA A 423 11.29 12.60 8.34
C ALA A 423 12.57 13.41 8.58
N ASP A 424 12.67 14.14 9.70
CA ASP A 424 13.92 14.84 10.09
C ASP A 424 15.08 13.85 10.25
N GLY A 425 14.76 12.69 10.85
CA GLY A 425 15.73 11.61 10.99
C GLY A 425 16.18 11.01 9.66
N LEU A 426 15.25 10.85 8.69
CA LEU A 426 15.58 10.38 7.34
C LEU A 426 16.44 11.39 6.57
N ASP A 427 16.10 12.68 6.62
CA ASP A 427 16.90 13.73 5.97
C ASP A 427 18.32 13.75 6.52
N TRP A 428 18.47 13.75 7.86
CA TRP A 428 19.77 13.67 8.51
C TRP A 428 20.53 12.38 8.12
N LEU A 429 19.84 11.24 8.12
CA LEU A 429 20.43 9.94 7.79
C LEU A 429 20.99 9.98 6.35
N TRP A 430 20.20 10.44 5.41
CA TRP A 430 20.61 10.53 4.02
C TRP A 430 21.75 11.54 3.82
N ALA A 431 21.64 12.73 4.39
CA ALA A 431 22.69 13.74 4.32
C ALA A 431 24.03 13.26 4.91
N THR A 432 23.99 12.42 5.97
CA THR A 432 25.19 11.96 6.68
C THR A 432 25.80 10.69 6.10
N TYR A 433 24.96 9.76 5.63
CA TYR A 433 25.38 8.39 5.30
C TYR A 433 25.16 7.98 3.85
N LYS A 434 24.65 8.86 2.97
CA LYS A 434 24.34 8.46 1.60
C LYS A 434 25.49 7.78 0.87
N ASP A 435 26.73 8.28 1.01
CA ASP A 435 27.91 7.72 0.36
C ASP A 435 28.37 6.36 0.94
N ARG A 436 27.76 5.93 2.05
CA ARG A 436 28.02 4.65 2.73
C ARG A 436 26.95 3.61 2.46
N PHE A 437 25.80 4.05 1.99
CA PHE A 437 24.74 3.16 1.54
C PHE A 437 25.05 2.52 0.19
N ASN A 438 24.48 1.37 -0.04
CA ASN A 438 24.42 0.75 -1.34
C ASN A 438 23.28 1.37 -2.15
N HIS A 439 23.59 2.12 -3.18
CA HIS A 439 22.59 2.82 -3.98
C HIS A 439 21.83 1.93 -4.98
N HIS A 440 22.19 0.65 -5.12
CA HIS A 440 21.57 -0.25 -6.10
C HIS A 440 20.48 -1.16 -5.50
N ILE A 441 20.14 -0.96 -4.24
CA ILE A 441 19.05 -1.66 -3.52
C ILE A 441 18.46 -0.72 -2.49
N CYS A 442 17.18 -0.88 -2.19
CA CYS A 442 16.48 -0.18 -1.11
C CYS A 442 15.49 -1.15 -0.46
N ASP A 443 14.93 -0.80 0.68
CA ASP A 443 13.98 -1.66 1.40
C ASP A 443 12.84 -0.83 2.02
N TYR A 444 11.59 -1.21 1.72
CA TYR A 444 10.41 -0.77 2.46
C TYR A 444 10.28 -1.62 3.72
N MET A 445 10.92 -1.17 4.79
CA MET A 445 11.05 -1.95 6.02
C MET A 445 9.88 -1.76 6.97
N HIS A 446 8.97 -2.72 6.95
CA HIS A 446 7.82 -2.77 7.84
C HIS A 446 8.25 -2.83 9.32
N PRO A 447 7.59 -2.07 10.24
CA PRO A 447 7.94 -2.05 11.67
C PRO A 447 8.01 -3.42 12.33
N GLY A 448 7.03 -4.28 12.07
CA GLY A 448 6.99 -5.63 12.63
C GLY A 448 8.11 -6.54 12.15
N ARG A 449 8.73 -6.26 11.02
CA ARG A 449 9.77 -7.12 10.44
C ARG A 449 11.12 -6.96 11.11
N LEU A 450 11.42 -5.81 11.68
CA LEU A 450 12.60 -5.65 12.53
C LEU A 450 12.56 -6.63 13.70
N LYS A 451 11.41 -6.78 14.36
CA LYS A 451 11.22 -7.69 15.51
C LYS A 451 11.24 -9.18 15.13
N ASN A 452 11.07 -9.50 13.87
CA ASN A 452 11.04 -10.88 13.36
C ASN A 452 12.34 -11.28 12.65
N GLY A 453 13.33 -10.40 12.55
CA GLY A 453 14.62 -10.71 11.97
C GLY A 453 14.71 -10.63 10.45
N ASN A 454 13.73 -10.02 9.78
CA ASN A 454 13.66 -10.04 8.31
C ASN A 454 14.55 -9.00 7.63
N PHE A 455 15.21 -8.11 8.35
CA PHE A 455 16.05 -7.05 7.79
C PHE A 455 17.52 -7.41 7.60
N ALA A 456 17.96 -8.60 8.00
CA ALA A 456 19.37 -8.99 7.99
C ALA A 456 20.04 -8.83 6.61
N TYR A 457 19.31 -9.11 5.52
CA TYR A 457 19.84 -8.99 4.16
C TYR A 457 20.01 -7.54 3.74
N ALA A 458 19.02 -6.67 4.00
CA ALA A 458 19.13 -5.23 3.76
C ALA A 458 20.29 -4.62 4.58
N TYR A 459 20.42 -5.05 5.85
CA TYR A 459 21.52 -4.67 6.73
C TYR A 459 22.90 -5.12 6.18
N GLN A 460 23.00 -6.38 5.75
CA GLN A 460 24.22 -6.95 5.16
C GLN A 460 24.76 -6.10 4.03
N TRP A 461 23.87 -5.69 3.13
CA TRP A 461 24.21 -4.97 1.92
C TRP A 461 24.16 -3.44 2.07
N LYS A 462 23.95 -2.92 3.28
CA LYS A 462 23.83 -1.49 3.56
C LYS A 462 22.76 -0.81 2.68
N ALA A 463 21.65 -1.51 2.46
CA ALA A 463 20.51 -0.91 1.75
C ALA A 463 19.91 0.22 2.58
N PRO A 464 19.54 1.36 2.01
CA PRO A 464 18.68 2.31 2.70
C PRO A 464 17.35 1.63 3.03
N MET A 465 17.02 1.54 4.31
CA MET A 465 15.74 1.00 4.77
C MET A 465 14.83 2.18 5.08
N VAL A 466 13.73 2.28 4.37
CA VAL A 466 12.78 3.41 4.46
C VAL A 466 11.38 2.92 4.81
N TRP A 467 10.56 3.82 5.31
CA TRP A 467 9.14 3.58 5.54
C TRP A 467 8.38 4.88 5.32
N ILE A 468 7.11 4.77 5.00
CA ILE A 468 6.19 5.90 4.92
C ILE A 468 4.96 5.48 5.71
N CYS A 469 4.59 6.22 6.72
CA CYS A 469 3.45 5.91 7.56
C CYS A 469 2.13 5.92 6.78
N GLY A 470 1.20 5.09 7.23
CA GLY A 470 -0.18 5.11 6.79
C GLY A 470 -1.01 6.04 7.67
N GLN A 471 -2.29 6.10 7.38
CA GLN A 471 -3.21 6.94 8.13
C GLN A 471 -3.37 6.52 9.59
N GLU A 472 -3.35 5.23 9.86
CA GLU A 472 -3.41 4.68 11.23
C GLU A 472 -2.12 4.98 12.02
N ASP A 473 -0.99 5.09 11.31
CA ASP A 473 0.30 5.39 11.94
C ASP A 473 0.46 6.85 12.34
N GLU A 474 -0.26 7.79 11.70
CA GLU A 474 -0.08 9.25 11.92
C GLU A 474 -0.42 9.72 13.34
N SER A 475 -1.01 8.87 14.17
CA SER A 475 -1.20 9.13 15.61
C SER A 475 0.09 8.95 16.43
N ASN A 476 1.12 8.30 15.87
CA ASN A 476 2.38 8.10 16.58
C ASN A 476 3.23 9.37 16.60
N ILE A 477 3.99 9.56 17.69
CA ILE A 477 4.86 10.72 17.87
C ILE A 477 5.91 10.77 16.77
N GLY A 478 5.91 11.88 16.04
CA GLY A 478 6.89 12.15 14.98
C GLY A 478 6.58 11.47 13.64
N ALA A 479 5.40 10.88 13.47
CA ALA A 479 4.93 10.39 12.18
C ALA A 479 4.36 11.55 11.34
N ASP A 480 4.78 11.67 10.10
CA ASP A 480 4.23 12.60 9.09
C ASP A 480 4.33 12.00 7.70
N ARG A 481 3.21 11.43 7.22
CA ARG A 481 3.13 10.75 5.93
C ARG A 481 3.62 11.60 4.76
N GLY A 482 3.25 12.89 4.74
CA GLY A 482 3.64 13.79 3.67
C GLY A 482 5.13 14.08 3.67
N ALA A 483 5.71 14.41 4.82
CA ALA A 483 7.14 14.65 4.97
C ALA A 483 7.95 13.37 4.68
N GLU A 484 7.52 12.24 5.22
CA GLU A 484 8.17 10.93 4.97
C GLU A 484 8.15 10.56 3.48
N LYS A 485 7.01 10.77 2.81
CA LYS A 485 6.89 10.53 1.35
C LYS A 485 7.86 11.40 0.55
N ARG A 486 8.06 12.67 0.95
CA ARG A 486 9.03 13.56 0.29
C ARG A 486 10.46 13.10 0.48
N GLU A 487 10.82 12.70 1.71
CA GLU A 487 12.18 12.23 1.98
C GLU A 487 12.46 10.89 1.26
N VAL A 488 11.51 9.96 1.23
CA VAL A 488 11.67 8.71 0.46
C VAL A 488 11.74 9.00 -1.04
N ALA A 489 10.93 9.93 -1.57
CA ALA A 489 10.99 10.35 -2.97
C ALA A 489 12.35 10.98 -3.32
N LYS A 490 12.92 11.79 -2.42
CA LYS A 490 14.27 12.36 -2.54
C LYS A 490 15.33 11.25 -2.60
N ILE A 491 15.30 10.31 -1.66
CA ILE A 491 16.21 9.15 -1.65
C ILE A 491 16.09 8.38 -2.98
N PHE A 492 14.86 8.04 -3.40
CA PHE A 492 14.64 7.34 -4.67
C PHE A 492 15.14 8.12 -5.89
N SER A 493 14.99 9.45 -5.90
CA SER A 493 15.42 10.30 -7.01
C SER A 493 16.95 10.38 -7.16
N GLU A 494 17.69 10.22 -6.05
CA GLU A 494 19.15 10.23 -6.01
C GLU A 494 19.77 8.84 -6.24
N MET A 495 18.99 7.78 -6.25
CA MET A 495 19.45 6.41 -6.53
C MET A 495 19.27 6.05 -8.01
N PRO A 496 20.11 5.15 -8.58
CA PRO A 496 19.97 4.70 -9.96
C PRO A 496 18.59 4.12 -10.27
N VAL A 497 18.17 4.17 -11.53
CA VAL A 497 16.96 3.50 -12.00
C VAL A 497 17.15 1.99 -12.17
N ASN A 498 16.05 1.26 -12.32
CA ASN A 498 16.02 -0.18 -12.58
C ASN A 498 16.66 -1.03 -11.47
N ILE A 499 16.58 -0.56 -10.23
CA ILE A 499 17.03 -1.28 -9.04
C ILE A 499 15.86 -1.91 -8.29
N PRO A 500 16.08 -3.01 -7.52
CA PRO A 500 15.06 -3.58 -6.66
C PRO A 500 14.84 -2.72 -5.39
N VAL A 501 13.58 -2.65 -4.97
CA VAL A 501 13.18 -2.25 -3.62
C VAL A 501 12.62 -3.49 -2.93
N PHE A 502 13.22 -3.89 -1.83
CA PHE A 502 12.77 -5.01 -1.01
C PHE A 502 11.64 -4.61 -0.05
N GLY A 503 11.12 -5.60 0.68
CA GLY A 503 10.06 -5.39 1.65
C GLY A 503 8.68 -5.20 1.02
N PHE A 504 7.80 -4.46 1.71
CA PHE A 504 6.46 -4.16 1.24
C PHE A 504 5.93 -2.88 1.89
N PRO A 505 5.28 -1.96 1.14
CA PRO A 505 4.92 -0.63 1.62
C PRO A 505 3.64 -0.59 2.48
N ALA A 506 3.08 -1.74 2.84
CA ALA A 506 1.87 -1.87 3.64
C ALA A 506 1.97 -3.01 4.66
N ALA A 507 1.21 -2.91 5.75
CA ALA A 507 1.16 -3.92 6.79
C ALA A 507 -0.26 -4.14 7.32
N GLY A 508 -1.19 -4.24 6.42
CA GLY A 508 -2.61 -4.22 6.70
C GLY A 508 -3.23 -2.88 6.33
N GLU A 509 -4.51 -2.74 6.60
CA GLU A 509 -5.27 -1.55 6.24
C GLU A 509 -4.81 -0.35 7.07
N GLY A 510 -4.47 0.75 6.41
CA GLY A 510 -4.05 1.99 7.06
C GLY A 510 -2.63 2.02 7.66
N VAL A 511 -1.92 0.89 7.70
CA VAL A 511 -0.54 0.81 8.19
C VAL A 511 0.45 0.82 7.01
N GLY A 512 1.34 1.81 6.98
CA GLY A 512 2.15 2.12 5.82
C GLY A 512 1.39 2.90 4.75
N ILE A 513 2.09 3.41 3.76
CA ILE A 513 1.52 4.20 2.67
C ILE A 513 0.45 3.44 1.86
N GLY A 514 0.47 2.12 1.93
CA GLY A 514 -0.41 1.24 1.16
C GLY A 514 0.24 0.66 -0.09
N GLU A 515 -0.25 -0.49 -0.54
CA GLU A 515 0.32 -1.19 -1.70
C GLU A 515 0.26 -0.34 -2.98
N PRO A 516 -0.90 0.11 -3.48
CA PRO A 516 -0.94 0.83 -4.74
C PRO A 516 -0.13 2.13 -4.73
N PRO A 517 -0.25 3.03 -3.74
CA PRO A 517 0.52 4.27 -3.74
C PRO A 517 2.01 4.05 -3.46
N GLY A 518 2.40 3.01 -2.71
CA GLY A 518 3.80 2.68 -2.46
C GLY A 518 4.50 2.13 -3.70
N VAL A 519 3.82 1.25 -4.45
CA VAL A 519 4.31 0.73 -5.74
C VAL A 519 4.33 1.84 -6.79
N ALA A 520 3.33 2.72 -6.83
CA ALA A 520 3.32 3.88 -7.74
C ALA A 520 4.51 4.81 -7.47
N LEU A 521 4.80 5.09 -6.18
CA LEU A 521 5.95 5.93 -5.81
C LEU A 521 7.28 5.29 -6.25
N ALA A 522 7.48 4.01 -5.98
CA ALA A 522 8.66 3.28 -6.42
C ALA A 522 8.77 3.27 -7.95
N SER A 523 7.68 2.96 -8.66
CA SER A 523 7.60 2.94 -10.13
C SER A 523 7.91 4.29 -10.74
N ARG A 524 7.42 5.40 -10.15
CA ARG A 524 7.71 6.76 -10.59
C ARG A 524 9.21 7.03 -10.71
N TYR A 525 10.00 6.47 -9.80
CA TYR A 525 11.46 6.60 -9.79
C TYR A 525 12.18 5.39 -10.40
N GLY A 526 11.51 4.56 -11.18
CA GLY A 526 12.11 3.41 -11.86
C GLY A 526 12.65 2.34 -10.90
N LYS A 527 11.93 2.08 -9.79
CA LYS A 527 12.27 1.07 -8.79
C LYS A 527 11.26 -0.07 -8.84
N GLY A 528 11.72 -1.30 -9.07
CA GLY A 528 10.88 -2.50 -9.07
C GLY A 528 10.79 -3.10 -7.67
N LEU A 529 9.57 -3.26 -7.13
CA LEU A 529 9.37 -3.86 -5.82
C LEU A 529 9.58 -5.38 -5.89
N VAL A 530 10.42 -5.90 -5.02
CA VAL A 530 10.60 -7.34 -4.77
C VAL A 530 10.03 -7.62 -3.39
N CYS A 531 8.82 -8.18 -3.35
CA CYS A 531 8.05 -8.36 -2.13
C CYS A 531 8.71 -9.39 -1.20
N THR A 532 9.43 -8.92 -0.20
CA THR A 532 10.32 -9.73 0.65
C THR A 532 10.19 -9.42 2.14
N ASP A 533 9.06 -8.89 2.56
CA ASP A 533 8.84 -8.45 3.95
C ASP A 533 8.89 -9.61 5.00
N HIS A 534 8.94 -10.88 4.55
CA HIS A 534 9.21 -12.04 5.39
C HIS A 534 10.50 -12.80 5.03
N MET A 535 11.44 -12.13 4.39
CA MET A 535 12.67 -12.75 3.88
C MET A 535 13.70 -13.02 5.01
N LEU A 536 13.42 -13.98 5.88
CA LEU A 536 14.39 -14.44 6.86
C LEU A 536 15.50 -15.27 6.18
N ASN A 537 16.73 -15.16 6.65
CA ASN A 537 17.90 -15.93 6.20
C ASN A 537 18.34 -15.73 4.73
N ALA A 538 17.86 -14.71 4.05
CA ALA A 538 18.27 -14.48 2.66
C ALA A 538 19.76 -14.24 2.49
N GLY A 539 20.45 -13.70 3.51
CA GLY A 539 21.91 -13.58 3.53
C GLY A 539 22.64 -14.94 3.45
N VAL A 540 22.02 -16.00 3.95
CA VAL A 540 22.53 -17.39 3.82
C VAL A 540 22.10 -17.99 2.49
N MET A 541 20.79 -17.90 2.18
CA MET A 541 20.21 -18.55 1.00
C MET A 541 20.77 -18.00 -0.32
N SER A 542 20.96 -16.70 -0.45
CA SER A 542 21.45 -16.07 -1.68
C SER A 542 22.89 -16.47 -2.04
N GLY A 543 23.63 -17.03 -1.10
CA GLY A 543 24.97 -17.60 -1.32
C GLY A 543 24.96 -19.01 -1.92
N VAL A 544 23.81 -19.67 -1.96
CA VAL A 544 23.67 -21.01 -2.55
C VAL A 544 23.73 -20.90 -4.07
N LYS A 545 24.55 -21.72 -4.71
CA LYS A 545 24.64 -21.80 -6.16
C LYS A 545 23.66 -22.83 -6.69
N LEU A 546 22.87 -22.43 -7.66
CA LEU A 546 22.02 -23.33 -8.42
C LEU A 546 22.33 -23.23 -9.91
N ASP A 547 22.13 -24.35 -10.59
CA ASP A 547 22.03 -24.42 -12.02
C ASP A 547 20.72 -23.80 -12.53
N GLU A 548 20.42 -23.97 -13.79
CA GLU A 548 19.17 -23.57 -14.43
C GLU A 548 17.97 -24.30 -13.81
N LEU A 549 16.91 -23.56 -13.51
CA LEU A 549 15.63 -24.14 -13.08
C LEU A 549 14.79 -24.48 -14.30
N LYS A 550 14.39 -25.73 -14.42
CA LYS A 550 13.59 -26.20 -15.58
C LYS A 550 12.15 -26.41 -15.19
N GLN A 551 11.25 -25.78 -15.93
CA GLN A 551 9.82 -26.09 -15.86
C GLN A 551 9.59 -27.61 -16.07
N PRO A 552 8.59 -28.21 -15.40
CA PRO A 552 8.18 -29.57 -15.76
C PRO A 552 7.77 -29.63 -17.23
N GLU A 553 8.04 -30.75 -17.88
CA GLU A 553 7.61 -30.95 -19.24
C GLU A 553 6.08 -30.96 -19.30
N GLN A 554 5.54 -29.99 -20.02
CA GLN A 554 4.10 -29.81 -20.15
C GLN A 554 3.54 -30.85 -21.12
N PRO A 555 2.37 -31.48 -20.86
CA PRO A 555 1.68 -32.27 -21.85
C PRO A 555 1.31 -31.38 -23.05
N PRO A 556 1.20 -31.97 -24.27
CA PRO A 556 0.76 -31.20 -25.41
C PRO A 556 -0.62 -30.57 -25.17
N ALA A 557 -0.89 -29.45 -25.85
CA ALA A 557 -2.21 -28.83 -25.77
C ALA A 557 -3.28 -29.84 -26.32
N PRO A 558 -4.46 -29.88 -25.69
CA PRO A 558 -5.54 -30.70 -26.23
C PRO A 558 -5.92 -30.26 -27.65
N PRO A 559 -6.57 -31.11 -28.46
CA PRO A 559 -7.08 -30.71 -29.77
C PRO A 559 -8.01 -29.49 -29.63
N LEU A 560 -7.89 -28.52 -30.52
CA LEU A 560 -8.75 -27.35 -30.54
C LEU A 560 -10.20 -27.78 -30.89
N ASP A 561 -11.12 -27.56 -29.98
CA ASP A 561 -12.55 -27.67 -30.17
C ASP A 561 -13.17 -26.27 -30.23
N GLU A 562 -13.79 -25.91 -31.33
CA GLU A 562 -14.35 -24.60 -31.60
C GLU A 562 -15.58 -24.28 -30.73
N GLN A 563 -16.11 -25.24 -30.00
CA GLN A 563 -17.27 -25.06 -29.10
C GLN A 563 -16.87 -24.85 -27.63
N LYS A 564 -15.58 -24.85 -27.33
CA LYS A 564 -15.09 -24.80 -25.94
C LYS A 564 -14.64 -23.41 -25.49
N ILE A 565 -14.66 -23.26 -24.16
CA ILE A 565 -13.99 -22.19 -23.43
C ILE A 565 -12.72 -22.77 -22.80
N TYR A 566 -11.58 -22.26 -23.16
CA TYR A 566 -10.30 -22.65 -22.59
C TYR A 566 -9.93 -21.69 -21.47
N VAL A 567 -9.61 -22.21 -20.28
CA VAL A 567 -9.35 -21.40 -19.09
C VAL A 567 -7.98 -21.78 -18.50
N ALA A 568 -7.09 -20.82 -18.38
CA ALA A 568 -5.88 -20.97 -17.59
C ALA A 568 -6.10 -20.33 -16.21
N LEU A 569 -6.04 -21.15 -15.15
CA LEU A 569 -6.09 -20.66 -13.78
C LEU A 569 -4.68 -20.31 -13.30
N VAL A 570 -4.52 -19.10 -12.75
CA VAL A 570 -3.25 -18.60 -12.23
C VAL A 570 -3.41 -18.21 -10.77
N MET A 571 -2.68 -18.89 -9.90
CA MET A 571 -2.57 -18.52 -8.50
C MET A 571 -1.76 -17.22 -8.37
N SER A 572 -2.34 -16.23 -7.71
CA SER A 572 -1.77 -14.89 -7.60
C SER A 572 -0.66 -14.77 -6.56
N ASP A 573 -0.12 -13.55 -6.48
CA ASP A 573 0.76 -13.06 -5.42
C ASP A 573 2.07 -13.87 -5.24
N GLY A 574 2.50 -14.57 -6.28
CA GLY A 574 3.76 -15.28 -6.25
C GLY A 574 5.00 -14.40 -6.49
N ASP A 575 4.81 -13.10 -6.76
CA ASP A 575 5.85 -12.10 -6.63
C ASP A 575 6.22 -11.88 -5.15
N ASN A 576 5.28 -12.17 -4.25
CA ASN A 576 5.47 -12.10 -2.82
C ASN A 576 6.20 -13.36 -2.31
N GLN A 577 7.48 -13.23 -1.99
CA GLN A 577 8.30 -14.34 -1.51
C GLN A 577 7.80 -14.94 -0.19
N ASN A 578 6.96 -14.23 0.57
CA ASN A 578 6.29 -14.79 1.73
C ASN A 578 5.39 -15.96 1.37
N ALA A 579 4.69 -15.88 0.24
CA ALA A 579 3.81 -16.95 -0.21
C ALA A 579 4.61 -18.25 -0.40
N TRP A 580 5.78 -18.15 -1.04
CA TRP A 580 6.69 -19.27 -1.26
C TRP A 580 7.35 -19.77 0.02
N HIS A 581 7.78 -18.84 0.88
CA HIS A 581 8.43 -19.19 2.14
C HIS A 581 7.47 -19.86 3.12
N LEU A 582 6.23 -19.34 3.26
CA LEU A 582 5.34 -19.70 4.37
C LEU A 582 4.26 -20.73 4.01
N PHE A 583 3.53 -20.58 2.87
CA PHE A 583 2.30 -21.32 2.71
C PHE A 583 2.05 -21.99 1.35
N PHE A 584 2.72 -21.62 0.26
CA PHE A 584 2.50 -22.29 -1.04
C PHE A 584 2.88 -23.75 -1.02
N ARG A 585 3.80 -24.16 -0.14
CA ARG A 585 4.17 -25.56 0.06
C ARG A 585 2.95 -26.47 0.24
N ARG A 586 1.93 -26.03 0.94
CA ARG A 586 0.68 -26.77 1.16
C ARG A 586 -0.04 -27.20 -0.14
N TYR A 587 0.07 -26.38 -1.21
CA TYR A 587 -0.51 -26.74 -2.51
C TYR A 587 0.27 -27.86 -3.19
N PHE A 588 1.60 -27.82 -3.11
CA PHE A 588 2.48 -28.82 -3.73
C PHE A 588 2.50 -30.14 -2.94
N GLU A 589 2.27 -30.12 -1.64
CA GLU A 589 2.13 -31.29 -0.77
C GLU A 589 0.70 -31.84 -0.73
N SER A 590 -0.26 -31.17 -1.36
CA SER A 590 -1.68 -31.56 -1.36
C SER A 590 -1.91 -32.81 -2.22
N PRO A 591 -2.82 -33.74 -1.81
CA PRO A 591 -3.23 -34.86 -2.64
C PRO A 591 -3.90 -34.47 -3.97
N GLY A 592 -4.35 -33.23 -4.12
CA GLY A 592 -4.92 -32.67 -5.35
C GLY A 592 -3.87 -32.15 -6.34
N HIS A 593 -2.64 -31.94 -5.91
CA HIS A 593 -1.58 -31.44 -6.75
C HIS A 593 -1.36 -32.30 -7.99
N GLY A 594 -1.29 -31.68 -9.15
CA GLY A 594 -1.10 -32.36 -10.43
C GLY A 594 -2.34 -32.94 -11.07
N LYS A 595 -3.52 -32.93 -10.43
CA LYS A 595 -4.76 -33.48 -11.00
C LYS A 595 -5.41 -32.59 -12.04
N PHE A 596 -5.11 -31.31 -12.05
CA PHE A 596 -5.63 -30.33 -13.00
C PHE A 596 -4.58 -29.23 -13.28
N PRO A 597 -4.68 -28.55 -14.44
CA PRO A 597 -3.79 -27.44 -14.74
C PRO A 597 -3.97 -26.29 -13.77
N LEU A 598 -2.87 -25.87 -13.14
CA LEU A 598 -2.81 -24.71 -12.26
C LEU A 598 -1.45 -24.03 -12.41
N ALA A 599 -1.46 -22.79 -12.86
CA ALA A 599 -0.25 -21.99 -12.90
C ALA A 599 -0.04 -21.22 -11.60
N PHE A 600 1.23 -20.91 -11.32
CA PHE A 600 1.64 -20.07 -10.19
C PHE A 600 2.45 -18.89 -10.71
N GLY A 601 2.02 -17.68 -10.34
CA GLY A 601 2.88 -16.52 -10.51
C GLY A 601 4.12 -16.66 -9.61
N ILE A 602 5.31 -16.31 -10.12
CA ILE A 602 6.57 -16.33 -9.37
C ILE A 602 7.41 -15.10 -9.67
N GLY A 603 7.86 -14.40 -8.63
CA GLY A 603 8.80 -13.30 -8.77
C GLY A 603 10.18 -13.81 -9.17
N PRO A 604 10.71 -13.47 -10.36
CA PRO A 604 11.95 -14.09 -10.85
C PRO A 604 13.18 -13.85 -9.97
N ALA A 605 13.19 -12.80 -9.16
CA ALA A 605 14.29 -12.52 -8.22
C ALA A 605 14.48 -13.62 -7.17
N ILE A 606 13.49 -14.49 -6.93
CA ILE A 606 13.58 -15.61 -5.97
C ILE A 606 14.76 -16.54 -6.30
N ARG A 607 15.07 -16.75 -7.60
CA ARG A 607 16.21 -17.57 -8.03
C ARG A 607 17.55 -17.02 -7.54
N GLU A 608 17.64 -15.72 -7.35
CA GLU A 608 18.86 -15.08 -6.88
C GLU A 608 18.88 -14.88 -5.35
N LEU A 609 17.71 -14.61 -4.74
CA LEU A 609 17.58 -14.37 -3.31
C LEU A 609 17.46 -15.65 -2.49
N GLN A 610 16.66 -16.60 -2.97
CA GLN A 610 16.32 -17.83 -2.25
C GLN A 610 16.37 -19.05 -3.20
N PRO A 611 17.53 -19.30 -3.83
CA PRO A 611 17.65 -20.32 -4.86
C PRO A 611 17.23 -21.71 -4.40
N GLY A 612 17.61 -22.15 -3.17
CA GLY A 612 17.21 -23.44 -2.64
C GLY A 612 15.70 -23.58 -2.43
N LEU A 613 15.01 -22.48 -2.11
CA LEU A 613 13.56 -22.43 -2.03
C LEU A 613 12.94 -22.65 -3.42
N ALA A 614 13.38 -21.88 -4.41
CA ALA A 614 12.92 -22.04 -5.80
C ALA A 614 13.17 -23.46 -6.32
N GLN A 615 14.33 -24.05 -6.01
CA GLN A 615 14.65 -25.43 -6.36
C GLN A 615 13.62 -26.43 -5.83
N TRP A 616 13.20 -26.28 -4.57
CA TRP A 616 12.20 -27.16 -3.98
C TRP A 616 10.91 -27.19 -4.80
N TYR A 617 10.39 -26.00 -5.13
CA TYR A 617 9.14 -25.89 -5.87
C TYR A 617 9.23 -26.46 -7.28
N TYR A 618 10.33 -26.21 -7.97
CA TYR A 618 10.56 -26.77 -9.30
C TYR A 618 10.69 -28.30 -9.28
N GLN A 619 11.30 -28.88 -8.24
CA GLN A 619 11.41 -30.33 -8.08
C GLN A 619 10.09 -31.01 -7.69
N HIS A 620 9.16 -30.27 -7.07
CA HIS A 620 7.86 -30.79 -6.64
C HIS A 620 6.71 -30.40 -7.61
N ALA A 621 7.00 -29.65 -8.66
CA ALA A 621 6.01 -29.28 -9.64
C ALA A 621 5.58 -30.47 -10.50
N ALA A 622 4.27 -30.61 -10.70
CA ALA A 622 3.68 -31.63 -11.57
C ALA A 622 3.69 -31.18 -13.05
N PRO A 623 3.54 -32.08 -14.01
CA PRO A 623 3.43 -31.72 -15.43
C PRO A 623 2.28 -30.76 -15.77
N THR A 624 1.26 -30.68 -14.90
CA THR A 624 0.13 -29.73 -15.01
C THR A 624 0.40 -28.40 -14.32
N THR A 625 1.54 -28.26 -13.66
CA THR A 625 1.97 -27.02 -12.99
C THR A 625 2.81 -26.19 -13.96
N GLU A 626 2.49 -24.91 -14.10
CA GLU A 626 3.34 -23.96 -14.84
C GLU A 626 3.65 -22.74 -13.97
N PHE A 627 4.92 -22.33 -13.94
CA PHE A 627 5.32 -21.05 -13.34
C PHE A 627 5.32 -19.97 -14.41
N ILE A 628 4.76 -18.81 -14.08
CA ILE A 628 4.79 -17.60 -14.93
C ILE A 628 5.44 -16.45 -14.18
N ALA A 629 6.06 -15.52 -14.90
CA ALA A 629 6.65 -14.34 -14.26
C ALA A 629 5.54 -13.42 -13.70
N ASP A 630 5.62 -13.13 -12.41
CA ASP A 630 4.66 -12.33 -11.65
C ASP A 630 5.40 -11.39 -10.69
N VAL A 631 5.02 -10.19 -10.47
CA VAL A 631 4.17 -9.28 -11.24
C VAL A 631 5.09 -8.35 -12.03
N SER A 632 4.73 -8.06 -13.28
CA SER A 632 5.44 -7.14 -14.17
C SER A 632 6.87 -7.55 -14.61
N GLY A 633 7.42 -8.66 -14.16
CA GLY A 633 8.74 -9.14 -14.60
C GLY A 633 9.82 -9.09 -13.52
N ALA A 634 10.91 -8.31 -13.69
CA ALA A 634 12.03 -8.26 -12.74
C ALA A 634 11.63 -7.85 -11.32
N GLY A 635 10.49 -7.18 -11.16
CA GLY A 635 9.90 -6.79 -9.89
C GLY A 635 8.51 -6.21 -10.11
N TYR A 636 7.73 -6.12 -9.05
CA TYR A 636 6.40 -5.52 -9.09
C TYR A 636 6.51 -4.02 -9.39
N MET A 637 5.90 -3.59 -10.46
CA MET A 637 5.82 -2.19 -10.85
C MET A 637 4.49 -1.91 -11.54
N GLN A 638 4.09 -0.65 -11.53
CA GLN A 638 2.95 -0.16 -12.28
C GLN A 638 3.45 0.48 -13.58
N PRO A 639 3.20 -0.13 -14.75
CA PRO A 639 3.72 0.35 -16.02
C PRO A 639 3.35 1.79 -16.33
N ASP A 640 2.14 2.20 -15.95
CA ASP A 640 1.62 3.56 -16.21
C ASP A 640 2.41 4.63 -15.45
N HIS A 641 3.01 4.28 -14.30
CA HIS A 641 3.83 5.18 -13.46
C HIS A 641 5.34 5.01 -13.67
N TRP A 642 5.77 3.97 -14.41
CA TRP A 642 7.19 3.66 -14.52
C TRP A 642 8.00 4.79 -15.14
N GLY A 643 8.97 5.32 -14.39
CA GLY A 643 9.87 6.36 -14.85
C GLY A 643 9.25 7.75 -15.04
N GLU A 644 8.06 8.04 -14.50
CA GLU A 644 7.40 9.36 -14.63
C GLU A 644 8.24 10.54 -14.15
N ALA A 645 9.15 10.32 -13.19
CA ALA A 645 10.04 11.37 -12.69
C ALA A 645 11.11 11.79 -13.72
N TYR A 646 11.29 11.03 -14.80
CA TYR A 646 12.41 11.20 -15.72
C TYR A 646 11.95 11.64 -17.11
N THR A 647 12.73 12.53 -17.72
CA THR A 647 12.49 13.02 -19.09
C THR A 647 12.80 11.96 -20.15
N ASN A 648 13.71 11.01 -19.84
CA ASN A 648 14.04 9.86 -20.67
C ASN A 648 13.33 8.57 -20.20
N ARG A 649 12.03 8.68 -19.95
CA ARG A 649 11.17 7.58 -19.45
C ARG A 649 11.22 6.30 -20.31
N PRO A 650 11.22 6.36 -21.67
CA PRO A 650 11.31 5.15 -22.49
C PRO A 650 12.58 4.33 -22.25
N GLU A 651 13.72 4.99 -22.02
CA GLU A 651 14.99 4.31 -21.70
C GLU A 651 14.92 3.63 -20.33
N VAL A 652 14.23 4.23 -19.35
CA VAL A 652 14.03 3.62 -18.02
C VAL A 652 13.22 2.35 -18.15
N LEU A 653 12.14 2.34 -18.94
CA LEU A 653 11.35 1.15 -19.21
C LEU A 653 12.15 0.08 -19.96
N SER A 654 12.89 0.48 -20.99
CA SER A 654 13.76 -0.43 -21.75
C SER A 654 14.79 -1.13 -20.84
N GLY A 655 15.41 -0.41 -19.91
CA GLY A 655 16.32 -0.98 -18.92
C GLY A 655 15.67 -2.01 -18.02
N PHE A 656 14.47 -1.75 -17.53
CA PHE A 656 13.69 -2.70 -16.73
C PHE A 656 13.36 -3.98 -17.52
N LEU A 657 12.90 -3.83 -18.75
CA LEU A 657 12.57 -4.96 -19.62
C LEU A 657 13.79 -5.79 -19.99
N LYS A 658 14.97 -5.16 -20.11
CA LYS A 658 16.24 -5.88 -20.27
C LYS A 658 16.56 -6.75 -19.05
N TRP A 659 16.35 -6.26 -17.83
CA TRP A 659 16.49 -7.08 -16.64
C TRP A 659 15.48 -8.22 -16.59
N THR A 660 14.23 -7.94 -16.93
CA THR A 660 13.19 -8.97 -17.08
C THR A 660 13.64 -10.04 -18.05
N GLY A 661 14.11 -9.65 -19.24
CA GLY A 661 14.60 -10.58 -20.27
C GLY A 661 15.79 -11.45 -19.83
N LYS A 662 16.61 -10.97 -18.87
CA LYS A 662 17.71 -11.77 -18.28
C LYS A 662 17.23 -12.78 -17.23
N LEU A 663 16.22 -12.42 -16.43
CA LEU A 663 15.77 -13.22 -15.30
C LEU A 663 14.85 -14.38 -15.68
N LEU A 664 14.06 -14.24 -16.75
CA LEU A 664 13.04 -15.22 -17.10
C LEU A 664 13.59 -16.52 -17.69
N PRO A 665 14.52 -16.51 -18.68
CA PRO A 665 14.98 -17.73 -19.34
C PRO A 665 15.62 -18.75 -18.40
N PRO A 666 16.45 -18.38 -17.40
CA PRO A 666 17.04 -19.34 -16.46
C PRO A 666 16.03 -20.05 -15.56
N MET A 667 14.78 -19.63 -15.55
CA MET A 667 13.66 -20.25 -14.84
C MET A 667 12.62 -20.87 -15.79
N GLY A 668 12.87 -20.84 -17.09
CA GLY A 668 11.95 -21.34 -18.12
C GLY A 668 10.62 -20.59 -18.17
N LEU A 669 10.57 -19.33 -17.70
CA LEU A 669 9.34 -18.53 -17.67
C LEU A 669 9.03 -17.97 -19.05
N LYS A 670 7.85 -18.25 -19.58
CA LYS A 670 7.43 -17.91 -20.94
C LYS A 670 6.17 -17.04 -21.01
N THR A 671 5.59 -16.72 -19.88
CA THR A 671 4.44 -15.83 -19.75
C THR A 671 4.77 -14.79 -18.68
N VAL A 672 4.41 -13.53 -18.92
CA VAL A 672 4.54 -12.44 -17.95
C VAL A 672 3.16 -11.91 -17.63
N ARG A 673 2.84 -11.81 -16.35
CA ARG A 673 1.66 -11.08 -15.87
C ARG A 673 2.04 -9.65 -15.51
N THR A 674 1.29 -8.66 -16.03
CA THR A 674 1.46 -7.24 -15.76
C THR A 674 0.27 -6.69 -15.00
N VAL A 675 0.50 -5.70 -14.14
CA VAL A 675 -0.54 -4.92 -13.47
C VAL A 675 -0.74 -3.62 -14.23
N HIS A 676 -1.97 -3.21 -14.46
CA HIS A 676 -2.34 -1.95 -15.11
C HIS A 676 -1.69 -1.68 -16.47
N GLY A 677 -1.34 -2.70 -17.23
CA GLY A 677 -0.71 -2.52 -18.52
C GLY A 677 -1.68 -2.05 -19.59
N GLU A 678 -1.51 -0.83 -20.10
CA GLU A 678 -2.15 -0.39 -21.32
C GLU A 678 -1.36 -0.83 -22.56
N ASP A 679 -2.01 -0.87 -23.72
CA ASP A 679 -1.43 -1.36 -24.98
C ASP A 679 -0.06 -0.77 -25.34
N PRO A 680 0.24 0.52 -25.15
CA PRO A 680 1.58 1.05 -25.41
C PRO A 680 2.67 0.35 -24.59
N PHE A 681 2.42 0.07 -23.31
CA PHE A 681 3.37 -0.64 -22.44
C PHE A 681 3.47 -2.11 -22.78
N LEU A 682 2.33 -2.78 -23.03
CA LEU A 682 2.31 -4.20 -23.45
C LEU A 682 3.08 -4.42 -24.76
N ARG A 683 3.06 -3.46 -25.69
CA ARG A 683 3.88 -3.50 -26.92
C ARG A 683 5.38 -3.49 -26.62
N GLU A 684 5.82 -2.69 -25.67
CA GLU A 684 7.24 -2.68 -25.28
C GLU A 684 7.66 -4.01 -24.63
N TYR A 685 6.77 -4.63 -23.81
CA TYR A 685 7.00 -6.00 -23.30
C TYR A 685 7.12 -6.99 -24.44
N ALA A 686 6.19 -7.00 -25.40
CA ALA A 686 6.21 -7.92 -26.53
C ALA A 686 7.48 -7.79 -27.39
N LYS A 687 7.96 -6.55 -27.60
CA LYS A 687 9.22 -6.28 -28.33
C LYS A 687 10.45 -6.79 -27.56
N ALA A 688 10.50 -6.51 -26.26
CA ALA A 688 11.65 -6.83 -25.44
C ALA A 688 11.75 -8.31 -25.05
N LEU A 689 10.63 -9.04 -25.02
CA LEU A 689 10.51 -10.42 -24.58
C LEU A 689 9.98 -11.36 -25.68
N PRO A 690 10.63 -11.46 -26.84
CA PRO A 690 10.11 -12.21 -28.00
C PRO A 690 10.05 -13.72 -27.77
N PHE A 691 10.73 -14.23 -26.74
CA PHE A 691 10.68 -15.63 -26.32
C PHE A 691 9.45 -15.98 -25.48
N CYS A 692 8.72 -14.98 -24.98
CA CYS A 692 7.47 -15.19 -24.26
C CYS A 692 6.36 -15.68 -25.20
N HIS A 693 5.47 -16.52 -24.68
CA HIS A 693 4.35 -17.07 -25.43
C HIS A 693 3.11 -16.19 -25.37
N SER A 694 2.95 -15.44 -24.30
CA SER A 694 1.81 -14.57 -24.02
C SER A 694 2.12 -13.55 -22.95
N LEU A 695 1.28 -12.49 -22.88
CA LEU A 695 1.19 -11.57 -21.75
C LEU A 695 -0.18 -11.73 -21.10
N PHE A 696 -0.18 -11.81 -19.77
CA PHE A 696 -1.37 -11.83 -18.94
C PHE A 696 -1.52 -10.44 -18.32
N ALA A 697 -2.49 -9.66 -18.82
CA ALA A 697 -2.74 -8.31 -18.34
C ALA A 697 -3.76 -8.37 -17.20
N ASP A 698 -3.32 -8.06 -15.98
CA ASP A 698 -4.22 -7.94 -14.84
C ASP A 698 -4.92 -6.60 -14.86
N MET A 699 -6.23 -6.62 -15.08
CA MET A 699 -7.07 -5.42 -15.17
C MET A 699 -8.01 -5.28 -13.97
N GLY A 700 -8.13 -6.31 -13.14
CA GLY A 700 -9.26 -6.43 -12.25
C GLY A 700 -9.09 -5.73 -10.91
N ARG A 701 -7.88 -5.70 -10.38
CA ARG A 701 -7.70 -5.35 -8.97
C ARG A 701 -7.77 -3.84 -8.70
N TYR A 702 -7.23 -3.03 -9.58
CA TYR A 702 -7.04 -1.60 -9.34
C TYR A 702 -7.74 -0.69 -10.32
N SER A 703 -8.08 -1.18 -11.52
CA SER A 703 -8.63 -0.34 -12.58
C SER A 703 -10.14 -0.15 -12.49
N GLY A 704 -10.86 -0.96 -11.71
CA GLY A 704 -12.33 -0.93 -11.68
C GLY A 704 -13.00 -1.24 -13.03
N HIS A 705 -12.22 -1.67 -14.02
CA HIS A 705 -12.68 -1.90 -15.37
C HIS A 705 -13.32 -3.29 -15.51
N HIS A 706 -14.59 -3.36 -15.20
CA HIS A 706 -15.43 -4.54 -15.43
C HIS A 706 -15.98 -4.63 -16.87
N GLY A 707 -15.44 -3.90 -17.84
CA GLY A 707 -16.05 -3.69 -19.13
C GLY A 707 -15.18 -3.85 -20.36
N TYR A 708 -14.12 -4.69 -20.32
CA TYR A 708 -13.42 -4.98 -21.56
C TYR A 708 -14.22 -5.94 -22.43
N SER A 709 -14.60 -5.47 -23.63
CA SER A 709 -15.29 -6.26 -24.64
C SER A 709 -14.41 -7.41 -25.19
N ASN A 710 -13.08 -7.33 -25.03
CA ASN A 710 -12.13 -8.32 -25.54
C ASN A 710 -11.25 -8.87 -24.42
N LEU A 711 -11.56 -10.06 -23.92
CA LEU A 711 -10.74 -10.78 -22.94
C LEU A 711 -9.40 -11.25 -23.55
N THR A 712 -9.35 -11.43 -24.88
CA THR A 712 -8.18 -11.93 -25.59
C THR A 712 -8.03 -11.20 -26.92
N TYR A 713 -6.84 -10.72 -27.23
CA TYR A 713 -6.54 -10.03 -28.48
C TYR A 713 -5.04 -10.08 -28.81
N ASP A 714 -4.70 -9.80 -30.07
CA ASP A 714 -3.32 -9.57 -30.52
C ASP A 714 -3.02 -8.08 -30.55
N LEU A 715 -1.80 -7.70 -30.23
CA LEU A 715 -1.38 -6.32 -30.40
C LEU A 715 -1.41 -5.92 -31.89
N PRO A 716 -1.98 -4.76 -32.29
CA PRO A 716 -2.28 -4.45 -33.68
C PRO A 716 -1.11 -4.50 -34.67
N ASP A 717 0.12 -4.28 -34.24
CA ASP A 717 1.30 -4.14 -35.11
C ASP A 717 2.15 -5.41 -35.18
N GLN A 718 1.65 -6.53 -34.67
CA GLN A 718 2.37 -7.81 -34.67
C GLN A 718 1.58 -8.87 -35.41
N PRO A 719 1.80 -9.07 -36.71
CA PRO A 719 1.01 -9.99 -37.55
C PRO A 719 1.09 -11.48 -37.18
N ARG A 720 1.92 -11.84 -36.20
CA ARG A 720 1.93 -13.14 -35.51
C ARG A 720 2.05 -12.92 -34.01
N GLY A 721 1.33 -11.92 -33.53
CA GLY A 721 1.49 -11.22 -32.30
C GLY A 721 1.54 -12.08 -31.07
N MET A 722 2.15 -11.50 -30.05
CA MET A 722 2.05 -12.03 -28.70
C MET A 722 0.59 -11.86 -28.24
N PRO A 723 -0.12 -12.95 -27.92
CA PRO A 723 -1.49 -12.85 -27.44
C PRO A 723 -1.51 -12.21 -26.06
N ILE A 724 -2.49 -11.32 -25.86
CA ILE A 724 -2.79 -10.70 -24.59
C ILE A 724 -4.05 -11.35 -24.03
N PHE A 725 -3.95 -11.86 -22.79
CA PHE A 725 -5.08 -12.42 -22.06
C PHE A 725 -5.38 -11.52 -20.87
N ARG A 726 -6.50 -10.82 -20.92
CA ARG A 726 -6.95 -9.97 -19.80
C ARG A 726 -7.54 -10.85 -18.70
N ALA A 727 -7.18 -10.54 -17.45
CA ALA A 727 -7.61 -11.35 -16.32
C ALA A 727 -9.11 -11.19 -16.03
N MET A 728 -9.81 -12.30 -15.89
CA MET A 728 -11.05 -12.36 -15.14
C MET A 728 -10.72 -12.54 -13.68
N THR A 729 -11.18 -11.64 -12.84
CA THR A 729 -10.84 -11.69 -11.42
C THR A 729 -11.77 -12.61 -10.67
N THR A 730 -11.18 -13.39 -9.80
CA THR A 730 -11.92 -14.29 -8.89
C THR A 730 -12.12 -13.67 -7.52
N TRP A 731 -11.70 -12.45 -7.32
CA TRP A 731 -11.61 -11.79 -6.02
C TRP A 731 -12.89 -11.88 -5.17
N ARG A 732 -14.06 -11.78 -5.80
CA ARG A 732 -15.35 -11.81 -5.10
C ARG A 732 -16.18 -13.06 -5.37
N ASN A 733 -16.03 -13.70 -6.51
CA ASN A 733 -17.00 -14.67 -7.02
C ASN A 733 -16.43 -16.07 -7.30
N PHE A 734 -15.16 -16.34 -6.99
CA PHE A 734 -14.51 -17.60 -7.35
C PHE A 734 -15.28 -18.84 -6.84
N GLY A 735 -15.81 -18.80 -5.63
CA GLY A 735 -16.45 -19.98 -5.03
C GLY A 735 -17.76 -20.43 -5.69
N THR A 736 -18.62 -19.52 -6.12
CA THR A 736 -20.01 -19.85 -6.56
C THR A 736 -20.41 -19.23 -7.88
N GLY A 737 -19.84 -18.10 -8.26
CA GLY A 737 -20.20 -17.32 -9.45
C GLY A 737 -19.21 -17.39 -10.60
N PHE A 738 -17.96 -17.80 -10.36
CA PHE A 738 -16.88 -17.69 -11.33
C PHE A 738 -17.17 -18.38 -12.67
N LEU A 739 -17.70 -19.62 -12.65
CA LEU A 739 -18.04 -20.32 -13.88
C LEU A 739 -19.21 -19.68 -14.65
N GLY A 740 -20.16 -19.13 -13.92
CA GLY A 740 -21.27 -18.34 -14.47
C GLY A 740 -20.78 -17.05 -15.12
N GLU A 741 -19.90 -16.33 -14.44
CA GLU A 741 -19.29 -15.09 -14.91
C GLU A 741 -18.43 -15.30 -16.17
N ILE A 742 -17.67 -16.40 -16.23
CA ILE A 742 -16.96 -16.81 -17.46
C ILE A 742 -17.95 -16.95 -18.62
N ARG A 743 -19.04 -17.68 -18.44
CA ARG A 743 -20.04 -17.93 -19.49
C ARG A 743 -20.74 -16.65 -19.92
N GLU A 744 -21.07 -15.79 -18.96
CA GLU A 744 -21.70 -14.51 -19.24
C GLU A 744 -20.79 -13.58 -20.04
N GLN A 745 -19.54 -13.41 -19.63
CA GLN A 745 -18.60 -12.51 -20.31
C GLN A 745 -18.17 -13.03 -21.69
N VAL A 746 -18.02 -14.33 -21.84
CA VAL A 746 -17.70 -14.96 -23.11
C VAL A 746 -18.92 -14.93 -24.06
N GLY A 747 -20.15 -15.00 -23.53
CA GLY A 747 -21.38 -15.03 -24.33
C GLY A 747 -21.39 -16.21 -25.31
N THR A 748 -21.69 -15.92 -26.57
CA THR A 748 -21.72 -16.92 -27.66
C THR A 748 -20.38 -17.08 -28.38
N ASN A 749 -19.35 -16.30 -28.02
CA ASN A 749 -18.04 -16.38 -28.66
C ASN A 749 -17.37 -17.72 -28.38
N ARG A 750 -17.07 -18.47 -29.42
CA ARG A 750 -16.36 -19.76 -29.35
C ARG A 750 -15.42 -19.91 -30.57
N PRO A 751 -14.24 -20.52 -30.41
CA PRO A 751 -13.65 -20.88 -29.12
C PRO A 751 -13.29 -19.62 -28.32
N ALA A 752 -13.32 -19.71 -26.98
CA ALA A 752 -12.94 -18.60 -26.12
C ALA A 752 -11.74 -18.96 -25.25
N PHE A 753 -10.97 -17.93 -24.87
CA PHE A 753 -9.71 -18.09 -24.15
C PHE A 753 -9.70 -17.15 -22.96
N VAL A 754 -9.57 -17.70 -21.76
CA VAL A 754 -9.75 -16.96 -20.50
C VAL A 754 -8.54 -17.15 -19.59
N ASN A 755 -8.04 -16.04 -19.07
CA ASN A 755 -7.10 -16.00 -17.98
C ASN A 755 -7.89 -15.84 -16.66
N GLY A 756 -7.90 -16.89 -15.84
CA GLY A 756 -8.58 -16.93 -14.55
C GLY A 756 -7.61 -16.64 -13.41
N PHE A 757 -7.69 -15.47 -12.82
CA PHE A 757 -6.85 -15.06 -11.71
C PHE A 757 -7.42 -15.55 -10.38
N VAL A 758 -6.67 -16.37 -9.64
CA VAL A 758 -7.06 -16.97 -8.35
C VAL A 758 -6.33 -16.27 -7.20
N HIS A 759 -7.06 -15.64 -6.32
CA HIS A 759 -6.49 -14.91 -5.18
C HIS A 759 -6.02 -15.87 -4.08
N CYS A 760 -4.71 -16.00 -3.90
CA CYS A 760 -4.09 -17.01 -3.03
C CYS A 760 -4.38 -16.84 -1.53
N TRP A 761 -4.71 -15.64 -1.08
CA TRP A 761 -5.04 -15.36 0.32
C TRP A 761 -6.46 -15.78 0.70
N THR A 762 -7.34 -15.93 -0.29
CA THR A 762 -8.76 -16.24 -0.08
C THR A 762 -9.09 -17.67 -0.45
N PHE A 763 -8.49 -18.19 -1.53
CA PHE A 763 -8.85 -19.49 -2.11
C PHE A 763 -7.71 -20.49 -1.96
N HIS A 764 -8.07 -21.69 -1.56
CA HIS A 764 -7.17 -22.82 -1.36
C HIS A 764 -7.29 -23.82 -2.53
N GLU A 765 -6.38 -24.76 -2.59
CA GLU A 765 -6.36 -25.78 -3.64
C GLU A 765 -7.69 -26.55 -3.76
N LYS A 766 -8.35 -26.88 -2.64
CA LYS A 766 -9.67 -27.54 -2.63
C LYS A 766 -10.79 -26.69 -3.28
N ASP A 767 -10.68 -25.38 -3.20
CA ASP A 767 -11.64 -24.48 -3.85
C ASP A 767 -11.43 -24.48 -5.36
N VAL A 768 -10.17 -24.48 -5.81
CA VAL A 768 -9.81 -24.62 -7.22
C VAL A 768 -10.26 -25.97 -7.77
N GLN A 769 -9.98 -27.07 -7.03
CA GLN A 769 -10.42 -28.41 -7.42
C GLN A 769 -11.95 -28.47 -7.59
N ARG A 770 -12.69 -27.89 -6.67
CA ARG A 770 -14.17 -27.83 -6.74
C ARG A 770 -14.65 -27.07 -7.99
N ILE A 771 -13.99 -25.98 -8.34
CA ILE A 771 -14.29 -25.21 -9.57
C ILE A 771 -14.06 -26.08 -10.80
N VAL A 772 -12.94 -26.78 -10.87
CA VAL A 772 -12.61 -27.66 -12.00
C VAL A 772 -13.60 -28.80 -12.14
N GLU A 773 -13.96 -29.44 -11.03
CA GLU A 773 -14.92 -30.55 -10.99
C GLU A 773 -16.35 -30.14 -11.40
N ASN A 774 -16.73 -28.88 -11.17
CA ASN A 774 -18.09 -28.38 -11.47
C ASN A 774 -18.16 -27.58 -12.79
N ALA A 775 -17.11 -27.51 -13.57
CA ALA A 775 -17.04 -26.64 -14.76
C ALA A 775 -18.02 -27.04 -15.88
N GLY A 776 -18.37 -28.32 -15.98
CA GLY A 776 -19.17 -28.83 -17.08
C GLY A 776 -18.35 -29.07 -18.36
N PRO A 777 -18.98 -29.65 -19.41
CA PRO A 777 -18.26 -30.11 -20.59
C PRO A 777 -17.85 -28.97 -21.56
N ASP A 778 -18.35 -27.76 -21.38
CA ASP A 778 -18.08 -26.61 -22.24
C ASP A 778 -16.76 -25.89 -21.87
N ILE A 779 -16.20 -26.13 -20.68
CA ILE A 779 -14.97 -25.52 -20.20
C ILE A 779 -13.84 -26.54 -20.15
N VAL A 780 -12.68 -26.16 -20.65
CA VAL A 780 -11.45 -26.96 -20.63
C VAL A 780 -10.37 -26.17 -19.92
N PHE A 781 -9.87 -26.70 -18.80
CA PHE A 781 -8.74 -26.09 -18.10
C PHE A 781 -7.42 -26.47 -18.76
N VAL A 782 -6.55 -25.49 -18.92
CA VAL A 782 -5.27 -25.64 -19.61
C VAL A 782 -4.20 -24.81 -18.91
N THR A 783 -2.93 -25.10 -19.17
CA THR A 783 -1.83 -24.25 -18.70
C THR A 783 -1.72 -22.97 -19.55
N PRO A 784 -1.07 -21.90 -19.08
CA PRO A 784 -0.81 -20.68 -19.85
C PRO A 784 -0.16 -20.95 -21.22
N THR A 785 0.83 -21.85 -21.28
CA THR A 785 1.48 -22.25 -22.54
C THR A 785 0.50 -22.94 -23.48
N GLN A 786 -0.35 -23.85 -22.98
CA GLN A 786 -1.38 -24.51 -23.78
C GLN A 786 -2.45 -23.51 -24.25
N LEU A 787 -2.86 -22.57 -23.40
CA LEU A 787 -3.82 -21.50 -23.74
C LEU A 787 -3.31 -20.68 -24.93
N ALA A 788 -2.05 -20.25 -24.86
CA ALA A 788 -1.41 -19.47 -25.93
C ALA A 788 -1.31 -20.29 -27.25
N ALA A 789 -0.99 -21.57 -27.15
CA ALA A 789 -0.92 -22.46 -28.31
C ALA A 789 -2.27 -22.64 -28.99
N LEU A 790 -3.33 -22.89 -28.22
CA LEU A 790 -4.70 -23.07 -28.72
C LEU A 790 -5.23 -21.77 -29.35
N TYR A 791 -4.98 -20.64 -28.73
CA TYR A 791 -5.33 -19.33 -29.30
C TYR A 791 -4.66 -19.10 -30.65
N LYS A 792 -3.35 -19.33 -30.75
CA LYS A 792 -2.62 -19.21 -32.03
C LYS A 792 -3.14 -20.17 -33.09
N GLN A 793 -3.57 -21.40 -32.71
CA GLN A 793 -4.17 -22.36 -33.62
C GLN A 793 -5.52 -21.87 -34.15
N ALA A 794 -6.39 -21.36 -33.26
CA ALA A 794 -7.69 -20.81 -33.63
C ALA A 794 -7.56 -19.62 -34.61
N ARG A 795 -6.61 -18.72 -34.37
CA ARG A 795 -6.32 -17.56 -35.23
C ARG A 795 -5.87 -17.99 -36.61
N ARG A 796 -4.95 -18.96 -36.74
CA ARG A 796 -4.48 -19.47 -38.03
C ARG A 796 -5.61 -20.08 -38.86
N LYS A 797 -6.53 -20.80 -38.21
CA LYS A 797 -7.69 -21.40 -38.87
C LYS A 797 -8.64 -20.33 -39.38
N GLY A 798 -8.95 -19.31 -38.55
CA GLY A 798 -9.78 -18.18 -38.95
C GLY A 798 -9.19 -17.39 -40.15
N ASP A 799 -7.89 -17.17 -40.17
CA ASP A 799 -7.20 -16.47 -41.27
C ASP A 799 -7.27 -17.29 -42.57
N GLN A 800 -7.08 -18.61 -42.51
CA GLN A 800 -7.23 -19.51 -43.67
C GLN A 800 -8.66 -19.54 -44.21
N GLU A 801 -9.67 -19.60 -43.36
CA GLU A 801 -11.08 -19.54 -43.74
C GLU A 801 -11.46 -18.20 -44.37
N ALA A 802 -10.92 -17.09 -43.82
CA ALA A 802 -11.13 -15.77 -44.41
C ALA A 802 -10.44 -15.61 -45.77
N GLU A 803 -9.27 -16.21 -45.97
CA GLU A 803 -8.59 -16.22 -47.27
C GLU A 803 -9.33 -17.06 -48.29
N ILE A 804 -9.88 -18.23 -47.91
CA ILE A 804 -10.71 -19.09 -48.78
C ILE A 804 -11.98 -18.33 -49.21
N LYS A 805 -12.64 -17.63 -48.32
CA LYS A 805 -13.84 -16.83 -48.60
C LYS A 805 -13.57 -15.60 -49.47
N ARG A 806 -12.32 -15.15 -49.59
CA ARG A 806 -11.90 -14.03 -50.44
C ARG A 806 -11.45 -14.43 -51.83
N LYS A 807 -11.24 -15.71 -52.07
CA LYS A 807 -10.96 -16.23 -53.42
C LYS A 807 -12.28 -16.35 -54.17
N PRO A 808 -12.40 -15.67 -55.35
CA PRO A 808 -13.64 -15.62 -56.14
C PRO A 808 -14.06 -17.02 -56.62
#